data_1e1a0a02c5ce5bb97dc90c40d5f07f5f
#
_entry.id   1e1a0a02c5ce5bb97dc90c40d5f07f5f
#
_cell.length_a   1.000
_cell.length_b   1.000
_cell.length_c   1.000
_cell.angle_alpha   90.00
_cell.angle_beta   90.00
_cell.angle_gamma   90.00
#
_symmetry.space_group_name_H-M   'P 1'
#
loop_
_entity.id
_entity.type
_entity.pdbx_description
1 polymer ?
#
loop_
_entity_poly.entity_id
_entity_poly.type
_entity_poly.pdbx_seq_one_letter_code
_entity_poly.pdbx_strand_id
1 'polypeptide(L)'
;MSGHVIGLDLSCSHLQGQIHPNSTIFSLKHLQQLNLAYNDFSGSSLSSGIGDLVNLVHLNLSYSVIKGDVPSTISHLSKLVSLDLSNNWGSVDDPMPMYLSIRIDAYTWNKLITNATKLREIHLDGIDMSFITENSLSLLTNLSSTLISLSLSSTNLQGKFPNGILCLPNLQKIDLSSNEGLRGELPKSNLSTMMRYLDLSDTGFSGEIPNSIGQSKSFNYINLGGCKFDGLIPSSLFHLTQLSLLELSGNGLVGMIPSTITQFPKLRTLGLAGNKLNGTIPSWCYSLPSLSRLYLNDNQFTGSVGEFSTYSLEYLYLSNNNLQGDFPNSIFELENLVDLRLSSNNLTALVDSHQFSKLKNLILLDLSHNAFISINFDNSADILPNLRLLYLSSCNISTFPKFLANLQNMEELDLSNNKIRGSIPQGFHEQLLQWKNIETFDLSFNKLQGDLPIPPSGTENFLISNNELSGDISSKMCKASSLRILDLAHNNLSGHIPQCLGTFPSLEVFDLQMNNLYGNIPQNFLEENAFETIKLNGNKFKGPLPQSLTRCTKLQVLDLGNNDIEDTFPHWLETLQEIQVLSLRSNKFHGVITCLGTEHPFPMLKIFDVSDNNFSGPLPASYFKNFQGMKNVSDNKKSGSLYMDTHGLYNDSIVVVMKGRYMELERILTAFTTIDLSDNMLEGEIPEVIGELISLRGLNISHNGITGTIPQSLSSLRNLEWLDLSWNQLKGEIPMALSSLNFLAALNLSQNQFEGVIPRGGQFNTFENDSYAGNPMLCGIPLSKPCSEDKKWSPISTVDHEESGFGWKTVTVGYACGMLFGVILGCHLFFTGKPQWLATLVEAVLNVRLIKTKGINLVNR
;
A
#
# COMPACT_ATOMS: atom_id res chain seq x y z
N MET A 1 52.89 16.30 -42.00
CA MET A 1 51.74 15.68 -41.32
C MET A 1 51.82 14.19 -41.60
N SER A 2 51.74 13.34 -40.56
CA SER A 2 51.99 11.89 -40.66
C SER A 2 50.90 11.08 -41.36
N GLY A 3 49.75 11.69 -41.71
CA GLY A 3 48.62 11.05 -42.38
C GLY A 3 47.84 10.00 -41.52
N HIS A 4 48.13 9.93 -40.20
CA HIS A 4 47.46 8.98 -39.32
C HIS A 4 46.14 9.55 -38.76
N VAL A 5 45.12 8.69 -38.65
CA VAL A 5 43.84 9.03 -37.97
C VAL A 5 44.12 9.05 -36.46
N ILE A 6 43.89 10.20 -35.83
CA ILE A 6 44.07 10.41 -34.39
C ILE A 6 42.74 10.58 -33.62
N GLY A 7 41.67 10.92 -34.32
CA GLY A 7 40.30 11.06 -33.73
C GLY A 7 39.26 10.47 -34.65
N LEU A 8 38.32 9.75 -34.08
CA LEU A 8 37.14 9.24 -34.75
C LEU A 8 35.93 9.53 -33.90
N ASP A 9 35.11 10.44 -34.31
CA ASP A 9 33.83 10.77 -33.66
C ASP A 9 32.69 10.49 -34.66
N LEU A 10 31.90 9.48 -34.30
CA LEU A 10 30.71 9.03 -35.03
C LEU A 10 29.48 9.05 -34.11
N SER A 11 29.50 9.85 -33.04
CA SER A 11 28.37 9.95 -32.14
C SER A 11 27.12 10.47 -32.84
N CYS A 12 25.93 10.02 -32.44
CA CYS A 12 24.63 10.39 -33.00
C CYS A 12 24.55 10.22 -34.52
N SER A 13 25.29 9.26 -35.10
CA SER A 13 25.34 9.07 -36.57
C SER A 13 24.32 8.08 -37.10
N HIS A 14 23.36 7.62 -36.25
CA HIS A 14 22.34 6.62 -36.58
C HIS A 14 22.93 5.33 -37.17
N LEU A 15 24.12 4.95 -36.75
CA LEU A 15 24.74 3.69 -37.16
C LEU A 15 23.99 2.54 -36.53
N GLN A 16 23.69 1.51 -37.31
CA GLN A 16 23.03 0.29 -36.86
C GLN A 16 23.80 -0.94 -37.29
N GLY A 17 23.78 -1.99 -36.42
CA GLY A 17 24.37 -3.29 -36.67
C GLY A 17 25.53 -3.61 -35.77
N GLN A 18 26.19 -4.75 -36.02
CA GLN A 18 27.20 -5.28 -35.12
C GLN A 18 28.61 -4.75 -35.41
N ILE A 19 29.33 -4.37 -34.37
CA ILE A 19 30.79 -4.16 -34.41
C ILE A 19 31.47 -5.51 -34.35
N HIS A 20 31.98 -5.98 -35.48
CA HIS A 20 32.63 -7.28 -35.54
C HIS A 20 33.97 -7.26 -34.75
N PRO A 21 34.34 -8.31 -34.00
CA PRO A 21 35.61 -8.37 -33.28
C PRO A 21 36.86 -8.09 -34.12
N ASN A 22 36.82 -8.42 -35.41
CA ASN A 22 37.90 -8.17 -36.35
C ASN A 22 37.77 -6.85 -37.12
N SER A 23 36.97 -5.91 -36.61
CA SER A 23 36.79 -4.59 -37.27
C SER A 23 38.14 -3.86 -37.42
N THR A 24 38.35 -3.25 -38.58
CA THR A 24 39.56 -2.47 -38.90
C THR A 24 39.74 -1.26 -37.99
N ILE A 25 38.70 -0.84 -37.26
CA ILE A 25 38.79 0.23 -36.26
C ILE A 25 39.86 -0.05 -35.22
N PHE A 26 40.01 -1.34 -34.81
CA PHE A 26 41.01 -1.77 -33.81
C PHE A 26 42.43 -1.78 -34.35
N SER A 27 42.66 -1.63 -35.66
CA SER A 27 43.97 -1.48 -36.29
C SER A 27 44.47 -0.04 -36.33
N LEU A 28 43.67 0.93 -35.94
CA LEU A 28 44.01 2.35 -35.93
C LEU A 28 44.89 2.70 -34.68
N LYS A 29 46.11 2.18 -34.64
CA LYS A 29 46.98 2.28 -33.43
C LYS A 29 47.38 3.70 -33.02
N HIS A 30 47.18 4.70 -33.85
CA HIS A 30 47.44 6.12 -33.57
C HIS A 30 46.21 6.86 -33.02
N LEU A 31 45.05 6.17 -32.89
CA LEU A 31 43.83 6.78 -32.42
C LEU A 31 43.97 7.23 -30.96
N GLN A 32 43.61 8.49 -30.70
CA GLN A 32 43.60 9.10 -29.35
C GLN A 32 42.18 9.35 -28.87
N GLN A 33 41.24 9.51 -29.79
CA GLN A 33 39.83 9.71 -29.45
C GLN A 33 38.94 8.78 -30.26
N LEU A 34 38.12 8.00 -29.58
CA LEU A 34 37.06 7.17 -30.15
C LEU A 34 35.72 7.49 -29.48
N ASN A 35 34.80 8.02 -30.24
CA ASN A 35 33.45 8.30 -29.78
C ASN A 35 32.43 7.67 -30.74
N LEU A 36 31.71 6.65 -30.25
CA LEU A 36 30.64 5.94 -30.98
C LEU A 36 29.30 6.06 -30.25
N ALA A 37 29.17 7.00 -29.31
CA ALA A 37 27.99 7.16 -28.46
C ALA A 37 26.72 7.42 -29.26
N TYR A 38 25.56 7.05 -28.68
CA TYR A 38 24.24 7.30 -29.28
C TYR A 38 24.08 6.65 -30.66
N ASN A 39 24.49 5.40 -30.82
CA ASN A 39 24.27 4.56 -32.00
C ASN A 39 23.62 3.23 -31.56
N ASP A 40 23.16 2.44 -32.50
CA ASP A 40 22.58 1.14 -32.24
C ASP A 40 23.52 0.01 -32.70
N PHE A 41 24.36 -0.45 -31.80
CA PHE A 41 25.21 -1.61 -32.04
C PHE A 41 24.64 -2.88 -31.37
N SER A 42 23.32 -3.05 -31.39
CA SER A 42 22.62 -4.17 -30.80
C SER A 42 23.21 -5.53 -31.25
N GLY A 43 23.42 -6.42 -30.28
CA GLY A 43 24.08 -7.71 -30.53
C GLY A 43 25.61 -7.67 -30.53
N SER A 44 26.25 -6.48 -30.42
CA SER A 44 27.70 -6.39 -30.28
C SER A 44 28.13 -6.66 -28.83
N SER A 45 29.26 -7.34 -28.66
CA SER A 45 30.03 -7.35 -27.42
C SER A 45 31.26 -6.46 -27.55
N LEU A 46 31.70 -5.88 -26.43
CA LEU A 46 32.95 -5.07 -26.45
C LEU A 46 34.14 -5.97 -26.78
N SER A 47 34.77 -5.76 -27.95
CA SER A 47 35.82 -6.58 -28.46
C SER A 47 37.12 -6.42 -27.64
N SER A 48 37.84 -7.51 -27.44
CA SER A 48 39.21 -7.49 -26.88
C SER A 48 40.18 -6.65 -27.70
N GLY A 49 39.91 -6.43 -28.98
CA GLY A 49 40.68 -5.55 -29.86
C GLY A 49 40.74 -4.08 -29.41
N ILE A 50 39.83 -3.66 -28.50
CA ILE A 50 39.91 -2.32 -27.91
C ILE A 50 41.24 -2.05 -27.22
N GLY A 51 41.87 -3.10 -26.63
CA GLY A 51 43.15 -3.01 -25.95
C GLY A 51 44.36 -2.77 -26.88
N ASP A 52 44.21 -2.90 -28.21
CA ASP A 52 45.23 -2.62 -29.21
C ASP A 52 45.38 -1.12 -29.49
N LEU A 53 44.36 -0.32 -29.09
CA LEU A 53 44.35 1.13 -29.24
C LEU A 53 45.14 1.84 -28.12
N VAL A 54 46.39 1.42 -27.89
CA VAL A 54 47.23 1.84 -26.75
C VAL A 54 47.50 3.35 -26.65
N ASN A 55 47.19 4.12 -27.68
CA ASN A 55 47.31 5.56 -27.67
C ASN A 55 46.04 6.29 -27.33
N LEU A 56 44.95 5.56 -27.02
CA LEU A 56 43.65 6.14 -26.73
C LEU A 56 43.68 6.97 -25.44
N VAL A 57 43.16 8.18 -25.55
CA VAL A 57 43.00 9.16 -24.46
C VAL A 57 41.56 9.28 -24.04
N HIS A 58 40.64 9.26 -25.02
CA HIS A 58 39.20 9.36 -24.78
C HIS A 58 38.46 8.20 -25.47
N LEU A 59 37.69 7.45 -24.68
CA LEU A 59 36.83 6.39 -25.15
C LEU A 59 35.41 6.66 -24.68
N ASN A 60 34.50 6.83 -25.62
CA ASN A 60 33.08 6.98 -25.35
C ASN A 60 32.26 6.02 -26.23
N LEU A 61 31.56 5.08 -25.57
CA LEU A 61 30.65 4.10 -26.16
C LEU A 61 29.28 4.13 -25.46
N SER A 62 28.94 5.24 -24.82
CA SER A 62 27.68 5.37 -24.08
C SER A 62 26.47 5.34 -24.98
N TYR A 63 25.31 4.87 -24.48
CA TYR A 63 24.05 4.81 -25.23
C TYR A 63 24.18 4.10 -26.59
N SER A 64 24.93 3.00 -26.67
CA SER A 64 25.25 2.32 -27.94
C SER A 64 24.72 0.89 -28.04
N VAL A 65 23.89 0.46 -27.07
CA VAL A 65 23.23 -0.87 -27.00
C VAL A 65 24.23 -2.05 -27.06
N ILE A 66 25.45 -1.83 -26.57
CA ILE A 66 26.49 -2.86 -26.47
C ILE A 66 26.21 -3.76 -25.24
N LYS A 67 26.57 -5.04 -25.31
CA LYS A 67 26.36 -6.02 -24.22
C LYS A 67 27.56 -6.89 -23.93
N GLY A 68 27.47 -7.70 -22.87
CA GLY A 68 28.48 -8.68 -22.47
C GLY A 68 29.56 -8.12 -21.55
N ASP A 69 30.65 -8.84 -21.41
CA ASP A 69 31.70 -8.49 -20.45
C ASP A 69 32.69 -7.45 -21.02
N VAL A 70 33.11 -6.51 -20.16
CA VAL A 70 34.22 -5.59 -20.50
C VAL A 70 35.53 -6.42 -20.57
N PRO A 71 36.21 -6.47 -21.73
CA PRO A 71 37.39 -7.30 -21.87
C PRO A 71 38.59 -6.77 -21.05
N SER A 72 39.32 -7.67 -20.41
CA SER A 72 40.49 -7.29 -19.59
C SER A 72 41.58 -6.53 -20.34
N THR A 73 41.60 -6.61 -21.65
CA THR A 73 42.53 -5.87 -22.51
C THR A 73 42.28 -4.35 -22.47
N ILE A 74 41.14 -3.86 -22.00
CA ILE A 74 40.90 -2.42 -21.79
C ILE A 74 41.94 -1.82 -20.84
N SER A 75 42.49 -2.63 -19.94
CA SER A 75 43.58 -2.21 -19.04
C SER A 75 44.90 -1.88 -19.73
N HIS A 76 45.08 -2.18 -21.02
CA HIS A 76 46.26 -1.78 -21.79
C HIS A 76 46.20 -0.29 -22.17
N LEU A 77 45.07 0.38 -22.05
CA LEU A 77 44.87 1.78 -22.38
C LEU A 77 45.44 2.73 -21.31
N SER A 78 46.74 2.64 -21.06
CA SER A 78 47.43 3.39 -19.99
C SER A 78 47.46 4.91 -20.16
N LYS A 79 47.11 5.42 -21.36
CA LYS A 79 47.00 6.86 -21.63
C LYS A 79 45.60 7.44 -21.45
N LEU A 80 44.63 6.57 -21.07
CA LEU A 80 43.23 6.95 -20.96
C LEU A 80 43.01 8.03 -19.89
N VAL A 81 42.31 9.08 -20.29
CA VAL A 81 41.91 10.23 -19.46
C VAL A 81 40.43 10.22 -19.21
N SER A 82 39.60 9.81 -20.18
CA SER A 82 38.14 9.74 -20.07
C SER A 82 37.66 8.40 -20.60
N LEU A 83 36.86 7.72 -19.80
CA LEU A 83 36.21 6.48 -20.11
C LEU A 83 34.70 6.64 -19.86
N ASP A 84 33.88 6.44 -20.89
CA ASP A 84 32.43 6.44 -20.82
C ASP A 84 31.86 5.22 -21.55
N LEU A 85 31.31 4.29 -20.76
CA LEU A 85 30.62 3.10 -21.24
C LEU A 85 29.14 3.10 -20.77
N SER A 86 28.63 4.22 -20.29
CA SER A 86 27.37 4.33 -19.57
C SER A 86 26.14 4.04 -20.44
N ASN A 87 25.05 3.64 -19.79
CA ASN A 87 23.72 3.56 -20.35
C ASN A 87 23.60 2.72 -21.64
N ASN A 88 24.27 1.58 -21.66
CA ASN A 88 24.16 0.60 -22.73
C ASN A 88 23.04 -0.42 -22.42
N TRP A 89 21.79 0.04 -22.35
CA TRP A 89 20.60 -0.76 -22.05
C TRP A 89 20.13 -1.47 -23.33
N GLY A 90 19.31 -2.50 -23.17
CA GLY A 90 18.62 -3.15 -24.30
C GLY A 90 17.68 -2.18 -25.03
N SER A 91 17.28 -2.52 -26.26
CA SER A 91 16.38 -1.74 -27.08
C SER A 91 15.10 -1.35 -26.32
N VAL A 92 14.59 -0.15 -26.60
CA VAL A 92 13.32 0.38 -26.04
C VAL A 92 12.11 -0.54 -26.32
N ASP A 93 12.23 -1.41 -27.33
CA ASP A 93 11.18 -2.34 -27.77
C ASP A 93 11.24 -3.71 -27.08
N ASP A 94 12.16 -3.92 -26.11
CA ASP A 94 12.23 -5.18 -25.35
C ASP A 94 11.36 -5.09 -24.10
N PRO A 95 10.24 -5.84 -24.00
CA PRO A 95 9.33 -5.78 -22.87
C PRO A 95 9.89 -6.39 -21.56
N MET A 96 11.15 -6.83 -21.56
CA MET A 96 11.78 -7.40 -20.36
C MET A 96 12.54 -6.32 -19.58
N PRO A 97 12.43 -6.30 -18.24
CA PRO A 97 12.99 -5.23 -17.42
C PRO A 97 14.52 -5.30 -17.38
N MET A 98 15.14 -4.15 -17.66
CA MET A 98 16.43 -3.66 -17.18
C MET A 98 17.47 -4.72 -16.69
N TYR A 99 17.83 -5.70 -17.51
CA TYR A 99 19.07 -6.41 -17.26
C TYR A 99 20.25 -5.55 -17.72
N LEU A 100 21.15 -5.25 -16.80
CA LEU A 100 22.40 -4.58 -17.11
C LEU A 100 23.13 -5.35 -18.21
N SER A 101 23.26 -4.72 -19.38
CA SER A 101 23.71 -5.41 -20.58
C SER A 101 25.24 -5.56 -20.65
N ILE A 102 25.97 -4.68 -19.99
CA ILE A 102 27.44 -4.75 -19.86
C ILE A 102 27.81 -5.09 -18.41
N ARG A 103 28.84 -5.92 -18.25
CA ARG A 103 29.37 -6.30 -16.94
C ARG A 103 30.87 -6.08 -16.87
N ILE A 104 31.38 -5.63 -15.72
CA ILE A 104 32.83 -5.57 -15.44
C ILE A 104 33.16 -6.42 -14.21
N ASP A 105 34.15 -7.34 -14.37
CA ASP A 105 34.61 -8.15 -13.26
C ASP A 105 35.70 -7.44 -12.43
N ALA A 106 35.95 -7.94 -11.20
CA ALA A 106 36.93 -7.34 -10.29
C ALA A 106 38.35 -7.37 -10.83
N TYR A 107 38.74 -8.38 -11.61
CA TYR A 107 40.08 -8.47 -12.19
C TYR A 107 40.29 -7.39 -13.25
N THR A 108 39.34 -7.23 -14.16
CA THR A 108 39.39 -6.19 -15.21
C THR A 108 39.38 -4.80 -14.60
N TRP A 109 38.49 -4.55 -13.62
CA TRP A 109 38.45 -3.29 -12.88
C TRP A 109 39.78 -2.96 -12.21
N ASN A 110 40.31 -3.90 -11.40
CA ASN A 110 41.55 -3.66 -10.67
C ASN A 110 42.73 -3.35 -11.60
N LYS A 111 42.86 -4.08 -12.71
CA LYS A 111 43.89 -3.82 -13.72
C LYS A 111 43.73 -2.47 -14.40
N LEU A 112 42.49 -2.10 -14.78
CA LEU A 112 42.19 -0.84 -15.43
C LEU A 112 42.60 0.33 -14.53
N ILE A 113 42.14 0.37 -13.29
CA ILE A 113 42.43 1.46 -12.36
C ILE A 113 43.91 1.54 -12.00
N THR A 114 44.62 0.39 -11.92
CA THR A 114 46.06 0.38 -11.64
C THR A 114 46.88 0.89 -12.81
N ASN A 115 46.49 0.59 -14.06
CA ASN A 115 47.31 0.90 -15.24
C ASN A 115 46.98 2.28 -15.82
N ALA A 116 45.71 2.68 -15.80
CA ALA A 116 45.24 3.95 -16.39
C ALA A 116 45.35 5.12 -15.38
N THR A 117 46.56 5.42 -14.93
CA THR A 117 46.87 6.42 -13.87
C THR A 117 46.56 7.87 -14.27
N LYS A 118 46.18 8.13 -15.52
CA LYS A 118 45.81 9.46 -16.03
C LYS A 118 44.30 9.70 -16.06
N LEU A 119 43.47 8.73 -15.63
CA LEU A 119 42.03 8.85 -15.64
C LEU A 119 41.57 10.05 -14.82
N ARG A 120 40.73 10.87 -15.42
CA ARG A 120 40.05 12.02 -14.84
C ARG A 120 38.56 11.85 -14.79
N GLU A 121 37.99 11.09 -15.72
CA GLU A 121 36.57 10.88 -15.88
C GLU A 121 36.27 9.40 -16.07
N ILE A 122 35.40 8.87 -15.24
CA ILE A 122 34.94 7.48 -15.27
C ILE A 122 33.43 7.50 -15.19
N HIS A 123 32.74 7.11 -16.27
CA HIS A 123 31.29 7.02 -16.37
C HIS A 123 30.90 5.60 -16.78
N LEU A 124 30.29 4.87 -15.85
CA LEU A 124 29.92 3.46 -16.01
C LEU A 124 28.46 3.21 -15.58
N ASP A 125 27.61 4.23 -15.70
CA ASP A 125 26.24 4.15 -15.29
C ASP A 125 25.48 3.02 -16.02
N GLY A 126 24.75 2.19 -15.28
CA GLY A 126 24.02 1.07 -15.85
C GLY A 126 24.88 -0.14 -16.26
N ILE A 127 26.12 -0.24 -15.78
CA ILE A 127 26.98 -1.42 -15.95
C ILE A 127 26.90 -2.31 -14.72
N ASP A 128 26.80 -3.63 -14.89
CA ASP A 128 26.81 -4.54 -13.75
C ASP A 128 28.20 -4.61 -13.09
N MET A 129 28.28 -4.07 -11.89
CA MET A 129 29.46 -4.05 -11.02
C MET A 129 29.22 -4.85 -9.73
N SER A 130 28.25 -5.76 -9.69
CA SER A 130 27.87 -6.54 -8.49
C SER A 130 29.03 -7.35 -7.87
N PHE A 131 30.07 -7.66 -8.67
CA PHE A 131 31.26 -8.38 -8.23
C PHE A 131 32.38 -7.46 -7.74
N ILE A 132 32.23 -6.14 -7.79
CA ILE A 132 33.24 -5.18 -7.34
C ILE A 132 33.15 -5.02 -5.82
N THR A 133 34.26 -5.27 -5.12
CA THR A 133 34.32 -5.19 -3.66
C THR A 133 34.84 -3.83 -3.17
N GLU A 134 34.66 -3.55 -1.86
CA GLU A 134 35.24 -2.37 -1.20
C GLU A 134 36.73 -2.19 -1.49
N ASN A 135 37.50 -3.29 -1.46
CA ASN A 135 38.94 -3.26 -1.75
C ASN A 135 39.19 -2.84 -3.20
N SER A 136 38.39 -3.31 -4.14
CA SER A 136 38.52 -2.94 -5.56
C SER A 136 38.16 -1.48 -5.79
N LEU A 137 37.12 -0.96 -5.13
CA LEU A 137 36.76 0.45 -5.18
C LEU A 137 37.83 1.34 -4.55
N SER A 138 38.46 0.91 -3.47
CA SER A 138 39.52 1.69 -2.81
C SER A 138 40.71 2.01 -3.71
N LEU A 139 40.96 1.24 -4.78
CA LEU A 139 42.02 1.53 -5.78
C LEU A 139 41.80 2.87 -6.50
N LEU A 140 40.58 3.43 -6.52
CA LEU A 140 40.32 4.78 -7.03
C LEU A 140 41.09 5.86 -6.31
N THR A 141 41.54 5.61 -5.07
CA THR A 141 42.42 6.54 -4.34
C THR A 141 43.80 6.70 -5.01
N ASN A 142 44.23 5.75 -5.84
CA ASN A 142 45.43 5.87 -6.66
C ASN A 142 45.32 6.99 -7.71
N LEU A 143 44.06 7.39 -8.05
CA LEU A 143 43.78 8.49 -8.97
C LEU A 143 43.61 9.82 -8.23
N SER A 144 44.11 9.95 -7.01
CA SER A 144 43.86 11.12 -6.15
C SER A 144 44.31 12.45 -6.75
N SER A 145 45.35 12.46 -7.61
CA SER A 145 45.81 13.67 -8.29
C SER A 145 45.11 13.98 -9.61
N THR A 146 44.30 13.05 -10.14
CA THR A 146 43.76 13.15 -11.49
C THR A 146 42.24 13.10 -11.55
N LEU A 147 41.59 12.29 -10.73
CA LEU A 147 40.13 12.05 -10.82
C LEU A 147 39.29 13.30 -10.53
N ILE A 148 38.40 13.64 -11.47
CA ILE A 148 37.54 14.81 -11.44
C ILE A 148 36.04 14.39 -11.38
N SER A 149 35.71 13.36 -12.17
CA SER A 149 34.32 12.90 -12.30
C SER A 149 34.25 11.39 -12.16
N LEU A 150 33.36 10.92 -11.30
CA LEU A 150 33.03 9.51 -11.11
C LEU A 150 31.52 9.33 -11.17
N SER A 151 31.03 8.53 -12.10
CA SER A 151 29.60 8.19 -12.24
C SER A 151 29.45 6.68 -12.33
N LEU A 152 28.79 6.10 -11.34
CA LEU A 152 28.53 4.67 -11.16
C LEU A 152 27.06 4.43 -10.78
N SER A 153 26.15 5.22 -11.32
CA SER A 153 24.72 5.12 -11.05
C SER A 153 24.16 3.80 -11.59
N SER A 154 23.24 3.19 -10.85
CA SER A 154 22.51 1.97 -11.29
C SER A 154 23.45 0.81 -11.67
N THR A 155 24.50 0.55 -10.88
CA THR A 155 25.54 -0.46 -11.22
C THR A 155 25.47 -1.72 -10.37
N ASN A 156 24.41 -1.91 -9.55
CA ASN A 156 24.31 -3.02 -8.59
C ASN A 156 25.47 -3.11 -7.59
N LEU A 157 26.19 -2.01 -7.35
CA LEU A 157 27.23 -1.99 -6.34
C LEU A 157 26.68 -2.30 -4.96
N GLN A 158 27.40 -3.14 -4.22
CA GLN A 158 27.02 -3.60 -2.89
C GLN A 158 28.15 -3.41 -1.88
N GLY A 159 27.80 -3.50 -0.60
CA GLY A 159 28.77 -3.40 0.49
C GLY A 159 29.10 -1.97 0.86
N LYS A 160 30.30 -1.74 1.40
CA LYS A 160 30.69 -0.43 1.93
C LYS A 160 31.48 0.38 0.91
N PHE A 161 31.09 1.65 0.70
CA PHE A 161 31.81 2.59 -0.15
C PHE A 161 32.99 3.18 0.61
N PRO A 162 34.23 3.20 0.04
CA PRO A 162 35.41 3.75 0.72
C PRO A 162 35.33 5.28 0.87
N ASN A 163 35.21 5.78 2.10
CA ASN A 163 35.03 7.22 2.38
C ASN A 163 36.19 8.09 1.82
N GLY A 164 37.40 7.52 1.63
CA GLY A 164 38.53 8.24 1.08
C GLY A 164 38.33 8.79 -0.33
N ILE A 165 37.42 8.18 -1.10
CA ILE A 165 37.09 8.63 -2.46
C ILE A 165 36.38 10.00 -2.43
N LEU A 166 35.45 10.20 -1.47
CA LEU A 166 34.78 11.48 -1.29
C LEU A 166 35.71 12.63 -0.87
N CYS A 167 36.92 12.27 -0.39
CA CYS A 167 37.94 13.22 0.05
C CYS A 167 38.96 13.53 -1.02
N LEU A 168 38.83 13.01 -2.24
CA LEU A 168 39.81 13.25 -3.31
C LEU A 168 39.86 14.73 -3.69
N PRO A 169 41.04 15.38 -3.71
CA PRO A 169 41.14 16.85 -3.73
C PRO A 169 40.61 17.49 -5.02
N ASN A 170 40.68 16.77 -6.14
CA ASN A 170 40.23 17.28 -7.44
C ASN A 170 38.83 16.83 -7.86
N LEU A 171 38.19 16.00 -7.03
CA LEU A 171 36.84 15.45 -7.35
C LEU A 171 35.79 16.54 -7.33
N GLN A 172 35.11 16.70 -8.46
CA GLN A 172 34.06 17.71 -8.67
C GLN A 172 32.68 17.11 -8.84
N LYS A 173 32.59 15.90 -9.42
CA LYS A 173 31.37 15.16 -9.60
C LYS A 173 31.50 13.76 -9.06
N ILE A 174 30.51 13.34 -8.27
CA ILE A 174 30.29 11.95 -7.90
C ILE A 174 28.81 11.62 -7.99
N ASP A 175 28.52 10.50 -8.65
CA ASP A 175 27.18 9.95 -8.82
C ASP A 175 27.25 8.46 -8.51
N LEU A 176 26.58 8.04 -7.44
CA LEU A 176 26.46 6.65 -6.98
C LEU A 176 25.00 6.22 -6.88
N SER A 177 24.09 7.01 -7.44
CA SER A 177 22.64 6.85 -7.28
C SER A 177 22.14 5.46 -7.72
N SER A 178 21.00 5.05 -7.21
CA SER A 178 20.32 3.80 -7.57
C SER A 178 21.18 2.55 -7.36
N ASN A 179 21.90 2.51 -6.23
CA ASN A 179 22.67 1.35 -5.77
C ASN A 179 22.23 0.98 -4.33
N GLU A 180 21.04 0.37 -4.19
CA GLU A 180 20.40 0.11 -2.89
C GLU A 180 21.25 -0.71 -1.91
N GLY A 181 22.11 -1.60 -2.44
CA GLY A 181 23.04 -2.42 -1.67
C GLY A 181 24.30 -1.68 -1.20
N LEU A 182 24.60 -0.50 -1.77
CA LEU A 182 25.80 0.28 -1.46
C LEU A 182 25.59 1.09 -0.18
N ARG A 183 26.47 0.93 0.79
CA ARG A 183 26.40 1.57 2.11
C ARG A 183 27.60 2.49 2.33
N GLY A 184 27.40 3.54 3.12
CA GLY A 184 28.47 4.45 3.45
C GLY A 184 28.02 5.54 4.40
N GLU A 185 28.93 6.41 4.75
CA GLU A 185 28.68 7.62 5.53
C GLU A 185 29.39 8.80 4.85
N LEU A 186 28.84 9.99 4.97
CA LEU A 186 29.56 11.18 4.53
C LEU A 186 30.72 11.50 5.49
N PRO A 187 31.92 11.86 4.99
CA PRO A 187 33.07 12.14 5.82
C PRO A 187 32.84 13.38 6.69
N LYS A 188 33.12 13.26 8.00
CA LYS A 188 32.94 14.35 8.98
C LYS A 188 33.92 15.53 8.74
N SER A 189 35.00 15.29 8.00
CA SER A 189 36.01 16.28 7.64
C SER A 189 36.62 15.92 6.29
N ASN A 190 37.31 16.87 5.66
CA ASN A 190 38.07 16.71 4.41
C ASN A 190 37.22 16.30 3.17
N LEU A 191 35.93 16.56 3.15
CA LEU A 191 35.15 16.44 1.91
C LEU A 191 35.77 17.33 0.84
N SER A 192 35.86 16.88 -0.42
CA SER A 192 36.44 17.66 -1.50
C SER A 192 35.86 19.07 -1.58
N THR A 193 36.69 20.08 -1.46
CA THR A 193 36.31 21.49 -1.54
C THR A 193 35.97 21.94 -2.97
N MET A 194 36.32 21.13 -3.95
CA MET A 194 36.04 21.33 -5.39
C MET A 194 34.71 20.74 -5.82
N MET A 195 34.04 19.97 -4.93
CA MET A 195 32.79 19.25 -5.24
C MET A 195 31.71 20.23 -5.70
N ARG A 196 31.10 19.91 -6.84
CA ARG A 196 29.98 20.64 -7.44
C ARG A 196 28.70 19.81 -7.51
N TYR A 197 28.85 18.50 -7.73
CA TYR A 197 27.78 17.57 -7.96
C TYR A 197 27.96 16.35 -7.05
N LEU A 198 26.97 16.09 -6.20
CA LEU A 198 26.92 14.93 -5.32
C LEU A 198 25.53 14.27 -5.45
N ASP A 199 25.50 13.05 -5.96
CA ASP A 199 24.31 12.23 -6.01
C ASP A 199 24.57 10.87 -5.36
N LEU A 200 23.88 10.61 -4.26
CA LEU A 200 23.88 9.35 -3.53
C LEU A 200 22.47 8.77 -3.42
N SER A 201 21.52 9.29 -4.21
CA SER A 201 20.10 8.93 -4.07
C SER A 201 19.89 7.43 -4.27
N ASP A 202 18.89 6.91 -3.57
CA ASP A 202 18.51 5.49 -3.61
C ASP A 202 19.68 4.54 -3.33
N THR A 203 20.43 4.87 -2.27
CA THR A 203 21.51 4.03 -1.75
C THR A 203 21.32 3.71 -0.27
N GLY A 204 22.14 2.80 0.25
CA GLY A 204 22.20 2.48 1.68
C GLY A 204 23.07 3.42 2.51
N PHE A 205 23.44 4.60 2.02
CA PHE A 205 24.18 5.61 2.80
C PHE A 205 23.38 6.06 4.02
N SER A 206 24.06 6.28 5.16
CA SER A 206 23.40 6.49 6.45
C SER A 206 24.19 7.40 7.38
N GLY A 207 23.66 7.63 8.57
CA GLY A 207 24.23 8.50 9.61
C GLY A 207 23.90 9.97 9.40
N GLU A 208 24.49 10.85 10.18
CA GLU A 208 24.22 12.29 10.12
C GLU A 208 24.85 12.96 8.90
N ILE A 209 24.15 13.93 8.32
CA ILE A 209 24.74 14.81 7.30
C ILE A 209 25.73 15.75 8.01
N PRO A 210 27.04 15.68 7.73
CA PRO A 210 28.04 16.41 8.50
C PRO A 210 28.11 17.89 8.10
N ASN A 211 28.46 18.75 9.04
CA ASN A 211 28.68 20.17 8.77
C ASN A 211 29.77 20.46 7.71
N SER A 212 30.68 19.50 7.48
CA SER A 212 31.72 19.61 6.44
C SER A 212 31.16 19.78 5.03
N ILE A 213 29.93 19.34 4.76
CA ILE A 213 29.27 19.50 3.45
C ILE A 213 29.18 20.96 3.03
N GLY A 214 29.01 21.88 3.99
CA GLY A 214 28.96 23.32 3.74
C GLY A 214 30.32 23.97 3.45
N GLN A 215 31.43 23.23 3.47
CA GLN A 215 32.76 23.77 3.19
C GLN A 215 33.00 23.95 1.68
N SER A 216 32.43 23.08 0.83
CA SER A 216 32.54 23.23 -0.63
C SER A 216 31.52 24.26 -1.15
N LYS A 217 31.96 25.51 -1.30
CA LYS A 217 31.08 26.59 -1.81
C LYS A 217 30.71 26.47 -3.28
N SER A 218 31.30 25.48 -3.97
CA SER A 218 31.08 25.23 -5.40
C SER A 218 29.88 24.31 -5.67
N PHE A 219 29.24 23.72 -4.64
CA PHE A 219 28.08 22.86 -4.86
C PHE A 219 26.96 23.59 -5.58
N ASN A 220 26.51 22.95 -6.66
CA ASN A 220 25.31 23.35 -7.40
C ASN A 220 24.22 22.27 -7.37
N TYR A 221 24.58 21.03 -7.03
CA TYR A 221 23.68 19.88 -7.01
C TYR A 221 24.02 18.97 -5.84
N ILE A 222 23.04 18.72 -4.97
CA ILE A 222 23.13 17.76 -3.86
C ILE A 222 21.83 16.96 -3.86
N ASN A 223 21.95 15.66 -4.12
CA ASN A 223 20.87 14.71 -4.02
C ASN A 223 21.26 13.56 -3.08
N LEU A 224 20.61 13.47 -1.95
CA LEU A 224 20.72 12.43 -0.93
C LEU A 224 19.36 11.75 -0.69
N GLY A 225 18.43 11.85 -1.63
CA GLY A 225 17.08 11.30 -1.52
C GLY A 225 17.07 9.77 -1.46
N GLY A 226 16.08 9.17 -0.82
CA GLY A 226 15.93 7.71 -0.77
C GLY A 226 17.06 6.97 -0.04
N CYS A 227 17.76 7.64 0.87
CA CYS A 227 18.86 7.08 1.65
C CYS A 227 18.41 6.75 3.09
N LYS A 228 19.38 6.54 3.98
CA LYS A 228 19.14 6.27 5.40
C LYS A 228 19.80 7.31 6.31
N PHE A 229 19.90 8.56 5.84
CA PHE A 229 20.43 9.66 6.66
C PHE A 229 19.47 9.98 7.80
N ASP A 230 20.03 10.31 8.96
CA ASP A 230 19.31 10.67 10.17
C ASP A 230 19.84 11.95 10.82
N GLY A 231 19.33 12.30 12.01
CA GLY A 231 19.75 13.50 12.73
C GLY A 231 19.19 14.79 12.15
N LEU A 232 19.85 15.90 12.45
CA LEU A 232 19.43 17.24 12.05
C LEU A 232 19.97 17.62 10.67
N ILE A 233 19.23 18.46 9.93
CA ILE A 233 19.78 19.11 8.73
C ILE A 233 20.79 20.15 9.18
N PRO A 234 22.08 20.04 8.79
CA PRO A 234 23.09 20.98 9.22
C PRO A 234 22.90 22.36 8.61
N SER A 235 22.94 23.40 9.42
CA SER A 235 22.79 24.80 8.96
C SER A 235 23.82 25.21 7.90
N SER A 236 24.96 24.53 7.85
CA SER A 236 26.00 24.76 6.85
C SER A 236 25.56 24.52 5.40
N LEU A 237 24.59 23.61 5.17
CA LEU A 237 23.98 23.40 3.86
C LEU A 237 23.33 24.68 3.33
N PHE A 238 22.69 25.45 4.23
CA PHE A 238 21.93 26.64 3.87
C PHE A 238 22.84 27.88 3.62
N HIS A 239 24.15 27.67 3.56
CA HIS A 239 25.14 28.70 3.15
C HIS A 239 25.74 28.42 1.77
N LEU A 240 25.21 27.45 1.00
CA LEU A 240 25.68 27.05 -0.33
C LEU A 240 24.95 27.85 -1.42
N THR A 241 25.36 29.07 -1.67
CA THR A 241 24.67 30.03 -2.54
C THR A 241 24.60 29.65 -4.04
N GLN A 242 25.36 28.65 -4.47
CA GLN A 242 25.38 28.18 -5.86
C GLN A 242 24.42 27.01 -6.11
N LEU A 243 23.77 26.45 -5.05
CA LEU A 243 22.86 25.34 -5.19
C LEU A 243 21.68 25.69 -6.11
N SER A 244 21.42 24.79 -7.03
CA SER A 244 20.23 24.75 -7.89
C SER A 244 19.27 23.65 -7.49
N LEU A 245 19.80 22.56 -6.90
CA LEU A 245 19.02 21.45 -6.38
C LEU A 245 19.54 21.03 -5.01
N LEU A 246 18.63 20.92 -4.04
CA LEU A 246 18.85 20.27 -2.76
C LEU A 246 17.74 19.25 -2.53
N GLU A 247 18.08 17.96 -2.65
CA GLU A 247 17.15 16.85 -2.48
C GLU A 247 17.58 15.97 -1.31
N LEU A 248 16.76 15.91 -0.26
CA LEU A 248 16.96 15.15 0.96
C LEU A 248 15.73 14.28 1.30
N SER A 249 14.80 14.12 0.36
CA SER A 249 13.56 13.38 0.60
C SER A 249 13.79 11.89 0.88
N GLY A 250 12.85 11.24 1.55
CA GLY A 250 12.92 9.79 1.80
C GLY A 250 14.05 9.37 2.74
N ASN A 251 14.25 10.11 3.84
CA ASN A 251 15.29 9.85 4.83
C ASN A 251 14.68 9.77 6.26
N GLY A 252 15.55 9.68 7.27
CA GLY A 252 15.18 9.70 8.69
C GLY A 252 15.43 11.04 9.39
N LEU A 253 15.55 12.14 8.66
CA LEU A 253 15.90 13.45 9.19
C LEU A 253 14.85 13.98 10.17
N VAL A 254 15.31 14.62 11.25
CA VAL A 254 14.48 15.10 12.36
C VAL A 254 14.72 16.59 12.66
N GLY A 255 13.85 17.17 13.48
CA GLY A 255 14.00 18.54 13.96
C GLY A 255 13.47 19.57 12.98
N MET A 256 13.81 20.83 13.16
CA MET A 256 13.29 21.95 12.38
C MET A 256 14.20 22.30 11.20
N ILE A 257 13.59 22.80 10.13
CA ILE A 257 14.35 23.47 9.07
C ILE A 257 15.00 24.72 9.68
N PRO A 258 16.30 24.97 9.47
CA PRO A 258 16.97 26.16 9.98
C PRO A 258 16.27 27.47 9.54
N SER A 259 15.99 28.36 10.47
CA SER A 259 15.28 29.63 10.21
C SER A 259 16.16 30.70 9.58
N THR A 260 17.48 30.61 9.78
CA THR A 260 18.45 31.56 9.25
C THR A 260 19.25 30.97 8.12
N ILE A 261 19.19 31.61 6.96
CA ILE A 261 19.91 31.20 5.75
C ILE A 261 20.64 32.38 5.12
N THR A 262 21.70 32.07 4.33
CA THR A 262 22.12 33.01 3.27
C THR A 262 21.18 32.80 2.06
N GLN A 263 21.00 33.84 1.25
CA GLN A 263 20.11 33.77 0.10
C GLN A 263 20.50 32.62 -0.86
N PHE A 264 19.50 31.90 -1.34
CA PHE A 264 19.64 30.88 -2.41
C PHE A 264 19.12 31.42 -3.74
N PRO A 265 19.85 32.26 -4.45
CA PRO A 265 19.33 32.91 -5.65
C PRO A 265 19.11 31.96 -6.82
N LYS A 266 19.70 30.78 -6.80
CA LYS A 266 19.69 29.80 -7.89
C LYS A 266 18.90 28.55 -7.59
N LEU A 267 18.40 28.38 -6.36
CA LEU A 267 17.72 27.15 -5.96
C LEU A 267 16.40 27.01 -6.71
N ARG A 268 16.27 25.93 -7.46
CA ARG A 268 15.07 25.58 -8.22
C ARG A 268 14.26 24.47 -7.58
N THR A 269 14.94 23.54 -6.91
CA THR A 269 14.31 22.40 -6.25
C THR A 269 14.78 22.31 -4.80
N LEU A 270 13.82 22.30 -3.88
CA LEU A 270 14.02 21.98 -2.48
C LEU A 270 13.14 20.78 -2.11
N GLY A 271 13.74 19.60 -1.97
CA GLY A 271 13.09 18.36 -1.60
C GLY A 271 13.47 17.94 -0.17
N LEU A 272 12.49 17.89 0.71
CA LEU A 272 12.59 17.45 2.10
C LEU A 272 11.47 16.46 2.46
N ALA A 273 10.72 15.97 1.47
CA ALA A 273 9.57 15.09 1.66
C ALA A 273 9.95 13.76 2.34
N GLY A 274 8.98 13.07 2.95
CA GLY A 274 9.20 11.73 3.49
C GLY A 274 10.28 11.68 4.57
N ASN A 275 10.25 12.62 5.54
CA ASN A 275 11.15 12.68 6.67
C ASN A 275 10.38 12.77 8.01
N LYS A 276 11.06 13.07 9.11
CA LYS A 276 10.46 13.30 10.43
C LYS A 276 10.68 14.74 10.89
N LEU A 277 10.74 15.67 9.94
CA LEU A 277 10.94 17.09 10.20
C LEU A 277 9.70 17.69 10.87
N ASN A 278 9.91 18.63 11.79
CA ASN A 278 8.85 19.23 12.59
C ASN A 278 8.99 20.76 12.72
N GLY A 279 8.12 21.37 13.53
CA GLY A 279 8.08 22.82 13.69
C GLY A 279 7.40 23.52 12.52
N THR A 280 7.58 24.81 12.39
CA THR A 280 6.97 25.61 11.32
C THR A 280 7.88 25.68 10.09
N ILE A 281 7.28 25.74 8.90
CA ILE A 281 8.02 26.02 7.66
C ILE A 281 8.54 27.44 7.71
N PRO A 282 9.87 27.66 7.59
CA PRO A 282 10.45 28.99 7.66
C PRO A 282 10.00 29.89 6.50
N SER A 283 9.80 31.19 6.77
CA SER A 283 9.32 32.16 5.79
C SER A 283 10.18 32.28 4.52
N TRP A 284 11.47 31.98 4.62
CA TRP A 284 12.36 32.03 3.46
C TRP A 284 12.01 30.99 2.39
N CYS A 285 11.38 29.86 2.78
CA CYS A 285 10.91 28.85 1.82
C CYS A 285 9.91 29.43 0.81
N TYR A 286 9.16 30.44 1.22
CA TYR A 286 8.14 31.09 0.40
C TYR A 286 8.66 32.29 -0.39
N SER A 287 9.98 32.65 -0.25
CA SER A 287 10.57 33.87 -0.82
C SER A 287 11.78 33.61 -1.73
N LEU A 288 12.05 32.36 -2.09
CA LEU A 288 13.18 32.00 -2.96
C LEU A 288 12.89 32.38 -4.43
N PRO A 289 13.73 33.25 -5.05
CA PRO A 289 13.39 33.90 -6.31
C PRO A 289 13.33 32.95 -7.55
N SER A 290 14.02 31.82 -7.48
CA SER A 290 14.13 30.87 -8.60
C SER A 290 13.45 29.52 -8.30
N LEU A 291 12.81 29.37 -7.14
CA LEU A 291 12.24 28.10 -6.71
C LEU A 291 11.04 27.73 -7.58
N SER A 292 11.15 26.58 -8.26
CA SER A 292 10.06 26.03 -9.06
C SER A 292 9.44 24.79 -8.43
N ARG A 293 10.18 24.10 -7.54
CA ARG A 293 9.71 22.86 -6.90
C ARG A 293 9.98 22.89 -5.40
N LEU A 294 8.91 22.76 -4.61
CA LEU A 294 8.98 22.69 -3.14
C LEU A 294 8.26 21.44 -2.66
N TYR A 295 9.02 20.43 -2.19
CA TYR A 295 8.53 19.15 -1.72
C TYR A 295 8.78 19.02 -0.21
N LEU A 296 7.74 19.20 0.60
CA LEU A 296 7.75 19.13 2.06
C LEU A 296 6.73 18.13 2.61
N ASN A 297 6.06 17.40 1.73
CA ASN A 297 5.04 16.41 2.10
C ASN A 297 5.62 15.30 2.99
N ASP A 298 4.73 14.55 3.67
CA ASP A 298 5.09 13.40 4.50
C ASP A 298 6.11 13.76 5.60
N ASN A 299 5.76 14.75 6.42
CA ASN A 299 6.55 15.25 7.54
C ASN A 299 5.64 15.56 8.75
N GLN A 300 6.15 16.26 9.74
CA GLN A 300 5.43 16.66 10.95
C GLN A 300 5.36 18.19 11.09
N PHE A 301 5.34 18.92 9.98
CA PHE A 301 5.29 20.39 10.01
C PHE A 301 3.97 20.90 10.60
N THR A 302 4.07 21.96 11.37
CA THR A 302 2.95 22.61 12.08
C THR A 302 2.86 24.09 11.74
N GLY A 303 1.81 24.76 12.23
CA GLY A 303 1.59 26.17 11.96
C GLY A 303 0.91 26.42 10.62
N SER A 304 0.84 27.69 10.20
CA SER A 304 0.19 28.08 8.95
C SER A 304 1.16 28.08 7.77
N VAL A 305 0.61 27.89 6.57
CA VAL A 305 1.35 28.15 5.32
C VAL A 305 1.57 29.66 5.20
N GLY A 306 2.81 30.08 4.95
CA GLY A 306 3.18 31.48 4.83
C GLY A 306 2.86 32.09 3.47
N GLU A 307 2.86 33.41 3.38
CA GLU A 307 2.65 34.14 2.12
C GLU A 307 3.84 34.00 1.17
N PHE A 308 3.56 33.70 -0.07
CA PHE A 308 4.55 33.63 -1.15
C PHE A 308 4.87 35.06 -1.63
N SER A 309 6.14 35.37 -1.75
CA SER A 309 6.63 36.63 -2.29
C SER A 309 7.27 36.50 -3.67
N THR A 310 7.31 35.29 -4.23
CA THR A 310 7.82 34.98 -5.56
C THR A 310 6.84 34.05 -6.27
N TYR A 311 6.77 34.13 -7.60
CA TYR A 311 5.73 33.45 -8.40
C TYR A 311 6.30 32.43 -9.37
N SER A 312 7.51 31.91 -9.11
CA SER A 312 8.21 30.95 -9.95
C SER A 312 7.81 29.48 -9.73
N LEU A 313 6.98 29.21 -8.67
CA LEU A 313 6.60 27.85 -8.32
C LEU A 313 5.72 27.20 -9.37
N GLU A 314 6.10 25.96 -9.73
CA GLU A 314 5.38 25.04 -10.61
C GLU A 314 4.80 23.86 -9.82
N TYR A 315 5.50 23.40 -8.76
CA TYR A 315 5.12 22.25 -7.93
C TYR A 315 5.19 22.60 -6.46
N LEU A 316 4.09 22.47 -5.75
CA LEU A 316 3.99 22.71 -4.31
C LEU A 316 3.35 21.53 -3.61
N TYR A 317 4.16 20.72 -2.90
CA TYR A 317 3.71 19.54 -2.16
C TYR A 317 3.90 19.72 -0.66
N LEU A 318 2.79 19.87 0.05
CA LEU A 318 2.75 20.02 1.52
C LEU A 318 1.88 18.95 2.18
N SER A 319 1.40 17.96 1.42
CA SER A 319 0.49 16.92 1.91
C SER A 319 1.07 16.13 3.09
N ASN A 320 0.20 15.46 3.87
CA ASN A 320 0.59 14.63 4.99
C ASN A 320 1.49 15.35 6.00
N ASN A 321 0.97 16.46 6.56
CA ASN A 321 1.59 17.25 7.61
C ASN A 321 0.56 17.62 8.69
N ASN A 322 0.97 18.42 9.67
CA ASN A 322 0.09 18.97 10.71
C ASN A 322 -0.14 20.49 10.51
N LEU A 323 -0.17 20.93 9.26
CA LEU A 323 -0.38 22.35 8.92
C LEU A 323 -1.82 22.75 9.26
N GLN A 324 -2.00 24.00 9.71
CA GLN A 324 -3.31 24.54 10.15
C GLN A 324 -3.47 25.99 9.75
N GLY A 325 -4.70 26.51 9.87
CA GLY A 325 -5.02 27.87 9.51
C GLY A 325 -5.44 28.03 8.04
N ASP A 326 -5.66 29.25 7.62
CA ASP A 326 -6.17 29.58 6.31
C ASP A 326 -5.11 29.50 5.22
N PHE A 327 -5.54 29.32 3.97
CA PHE A 327 -4.65 29.47 2.82
C PHE A 327 -4.12 30.91 2.72
N PRO A 328 -2.82 31.08 2.45
CA PRO A 328 -2.30 32.39 2.14
C PRO A 328 -2.90 32.90 0.81
N ASN A 329 -3.30 34.18 0.77
CA ASN A 329 -3.90 34.71 -0.46
C ASN A 329 -2.93 34.68 -1.65
N SER A 330 -1.63 34.74 -1.41
CA SER A 330 -0.59 34.69 -2.42
C SER A 330 -0.51 33.33 -3.14
N ILE A 331 -1.09 32.25 -2.61
CA ILE A 331 -1.11 30.96 -3.31
C ILE A 331 -1.89 31.05 -4.62
N PHE A 332 -2.94 31.87 -4.63
CA PHE A 332 -3.77 32.09 -5.83
C PHE A 332 -3.10 33.00 -6.88
N GLU A 333 -1.97 33.61 -6.53
CA GLU A 333 -1.17 34.43 -7.46
C GLU A 333 -0.04 33.64 -8.14
N LEU A 334 0.11 32.35 -7.84
CA LEU A 334 1.14 31.47 -8.39
C LEU A 334 0.76 31.01 -9.81
N GLU A 335 0.74 31.91 -10.79
CA GLU A 335 0.25 31.66 -12.15
C GLU A 335 0.98 30.51 -12.89
N ASN A 336 2.22 30.19 -12.49
CA ASN A 336 3.02 29.11 -13.07
C ASN A 336 2.71 27.73 -12.44
N LEU A 337 1.86 27.68 -11.41
CA LEU A 337 1.60 26.44 -10.68
C LEU A 337 0.92 25.40 -11.57
N VAL A 338 1.51 24.22 -11.61
CA VAL A 338 1.06 23.06 -12.38
C VAL A 338 0.45 22.01 -11.48
N ASP A 339 1.03 21.80 -10.29
CA ASP A 339 0.62 20.74 -9.36
C ASP A 339 0.63 21.30 -7.92
N LEU A 340 -0.55 21.28 -7.29
CA LEU A 340 -0.77 21.74 -5.92
C LEU A 340 -1.32 20.61 -5.07
N ARG A 341 -0.53 20.13 -4.10
CA ARG A 341 -0.91 19.09 -3.15
C ARG A 341 -0.81 19.54 -1.72
N LEU A 342 -1.97 19.68 -1.07
CA LEU A 342 -2.10 20.11 0.32
C LEU A 342 -2.88 19.09 1.16
N SER A 343 -3.15 17.90 0.64
CA SER A 343 -3.99 16.88 1.27
C SER A 343 -3.49 16.44 2.65
N SER A 344 -4.37 15.85 3.44
CA SER A 344 -4.03 15.31 4.76
C SER A 344 -3.32 16.31 5.68
N ASN A 345 -3.99 17.44 5.90
CA ASN A 345 -3.59 18.50 6.81
C ASN A 345 -4.79 18.95 7.68
N ASN A 346 -4.62 19.97 8.48
CA ASN A 346 -5.68 20.58 9.29
C ASN A 346 -5.97 22.02 8.84
N LEU A 347 -5.95 22.25 7.53
CA LEU A 347 -6.15 23.56 6.93
C LEU A 347 -7.62 23.96 7.05
N THR A 348 -7.82 25.27 7.32
CA THR A 348 -9.14 25.89 7.36
C THR A 348 -9.19 26.91 6.24
N ALA A 349 -10.21 26.89 5.43
CA ALA A 349 -10.38 27.92 4.43
C ALA A 349 -11.84 28.01 3.98
N LEU A 350 -12.32 29.21 3.85
CA LEU A 350 -13.48 29.51 3.03
C LEU A 350 -12.95 30.03 1.68
N VAL A 351 -12.82 29.14 0.70
CA VAL A 351 -12.27 29.46 -0.61
C VAL A 351 -13.43 29.72 -1.57
N ASP A 352 -13.40 30.84 -2.23
CA ASP A 352 -14.25 31.09 -3.39
C ASP A 352 -13.56 30.48 -4.63
N SER A 353 -14.27 29.67 -5.39
CA SER A 353 -13.74 29.05 -6.61
C SER A 353 -13.15 30.07 -7.59
N HIS A 354 -13.65 31.30 -7.59
CA HIS A 354 -13.11 32.39 -8.42
C HIS A 354 -11.64 32.72 -8.10
N GLN A 355 -11.17 32.47 -6.88
CA GLN A 355 -9.76 32.70 -6.51
C GLN A 355 -8.80 31.83 -7.33
N PHE A 356 -9.24 30.63 -7.72
CA PHE A 356 -8.45 29.73 -8.57
C PHE A 356 -8.34 30.21 -10.05
N SER A 357 -9.08 31.24 -10.45
CA SER A 357 -9.14 31.69 -11.85
C SER A 357 -7.79 32.15 -12.44
N LYS A 358 -6.83 32.51 -11.57
CA LYS A 358 -5.48 32.89 -11.99
C LYS A 358 -4.55 31.69 -12.24
N LEU A 359 -4.87 30.52 -11.65
CA LEU A 359 -4.06 29.30 -11.76
C LEU A 359 -4.34 28.57 -13.08
N LYS A 360 -4.14 29.24 -14.20
CA LYS A 360 -4.50 28.72 -15.52
C LYS A 360 -3.68 27.52 -15.99
N ASN A 361 -2.47 27.33 -15.40
CA ASN A 361 -1.58 26.24 -15.73
C ASN A 361 -1.80 25.00 -14.86
N LEU A 362 -2.71 25.08 -13.86
CA LEU A 362 -2.91 24.00 -12.89
C LEU A 362 -3.51 22.77 -13.59
N ILE A 363 -2.82 21.65 -13.46
CA ILE A 363 -3.19 20.33 -13.97
C ILE A 363 -3.73 19.45 -12.86
N LEU A 364 -3.11 19.53 -11.66
CA LEU A 364 -3.49 18.75 -10.49
C LEU A 364 -3.80 19.66 -9.30
N LEU A 365 -4.95 19.43 -8.67
CA LEU A 365 -5.35 20.03 -7.41
C LEU A 365 -5.76 18.95 -6.41
N ASP A 366 -4.98 18.78 -5.34
CA ASP A 366 -5.28 17.87 -4.24
C ASP A 366 -5.39 18.62 -2.91
N LEU A 367 -6.62 18.75 -2.41
CA LEU A 367 -6.96 19.33 -1.11
C LEU A 367 -7.57 18.28 -0.16
N SER A 368 -7.60 17.01 -0.53
CA SER A 368 -8.27 15.94 0.18
C SER A 368 -7.91 15.87 1.66
N HIS A 369 -8.79 15.34 2.48
CA HIS A 369 -8.56 15.17 3.91
C HIS A 369 -8.19 16.44 4.68
N ASN A 370 -8.88 17.56 4.33
CA ASN A 370 -8.85 18.82 5.06
C ASN A 370 -10.29 19.17 5.50
N ALA A 371 -10.71 18.62 6.61
CA ALA A 371 -12.12 18.63 7.07
C ALA A 371 -12.72 20.03 7.31
N PHE A 372 -11.90 21.06 7.37
CA PHE A 372 -12.32 22.46 7.62
C PHE A 372 -12.23 23.34 6.38
N ILE A 373 -11.89 22.79 5.22
CA ILE A 373 -11.98 23.50 3.95
C ILE A 373 -13.44 23.53 3.51
N SER A 374 -13.95 24.71 3.20
CA SER A 374 -15.23 24.90 2.52
C SER A 374 -14.99 25.68 1.24
N ILE A 375 -15.34 25.10 0.11
CA ILE A 375 -15.21 25.75 -1.20
C ILE A 375 -16.59 26.15 -1.70
N ASN A 376 -16.77 27.44 -1.98
CA ASN A 376 -17.98 27.93 -2.64
C ASN A 376 -17.80 27.83 -4.15
N PHE A 377 -18.56 26.92 -4.78
CA PHE A 377 -18.52 26.67 -6.22
C PHE A 377 -19.62 27.47 -6.93
N ASP A 378 -19.39 28.79 -7.12
CA ASP A 378 -20.28 29.60 -7.95
C ASP A 378 -20.10 29.34 -9.46
N ASN A 379 -21.09 29.77 -10.27
CA ASN A 379 -21.26 29.46 -11.68
C ASN A 379 -20.26 30.18 -12.63
N SER A 380 -19.03 30.46 -12.25
CA SER A 380 -18.05 31.10 -13.15
C SER A 380 -17.45 30.10 -14.15
N ALA A 381 -17.56 30.43 -15.43
CA ALA A 381 -17.35 29.51 -16.54
C ALA A 381 -15.88 29.13 -16.85
N ASP A 382 -14.88 29.87 -16.36
CA ASP A 382 -13.48 29.74 -16.80
C ASP A 382 -12.52 29.46 -15.62
N ILE A 383 -12.91 28.57 -14.71
CA ILE A 383 -12.08 28.17 -13.59
C ILE A 383 -11.27 26.95 -13.96
N LEU A 384 -9.92 27.02 -13.82
CA LEU A 384 -8.99 25.92 -13.98
C LEU A 384 -9.09 25.19 -15.34
N PRO A 385 -8.91 25.88 -16.49
CA PRO A 385 -9.18 25.31 -17.83
C PRO A 385 -8.32 24.12 -18.19
N ASN A 386 -7.15 23.94 -17.57
CA ASN A 386 -6.21 22.87 -17.83
C ASN A 386 -6.23 21.73 -16.78
N LEU A 387 -7.17 21.80 -15.83
CA LEU A 387 -7.27 20.81 -14.77
C LEU A 387 -7.60 19.42 -15.35
N ARG A 388 -6.82 18.41 -14.93
CA ARG A 388 -6.98 17.00 -15.31
C ARG A 388 -7.24 16.11 -14.11
N LEU A 389 -6.63 16.44 -12.96
CA LEU A 389 -6.71 15.63 -11.74
C LEU A 389 -7.24 16.51 -10.60
N LEU A 390 -8.37 16.13 -10.02
CA LEU A 390 -9.01 16.86 -8.94
C LEU A 390 -9.36 15.92 -7.79
N TYR A 391 -8.73 16.14 -6.65
CA TYR A 391 -8.96 15.38 -5.44
C TYR A 391 -9.44 16.29 -4.32
N LEU A 392 -10.69 16.11 -3.92
CA LEU A 392 -11.38 16.86 -2.88
C LEU A 392 -12.09 15.91 -1.90
N SER A 393 -11.58 14.71 -1.72
CA SER A 393 -12.13 13.75 -0.77
C SER A 393 -12.04 14.30 0.66
N SER A 394 -13.08 14.05 1.47
CA SER A 394 -13.09 14.46 2.88
C SER A 394 -12.86 15.96 3.12
N CYS A 395 -13.45 16.83 2.28
CA CYS A 395 -13.32 18.30 2.33
C CYS A 395 -14.58 19.01 2.80
N ASN A 396 -15.53 18.30 3.44
CA ASN A 396 -16.79 18.89 3.94
C ASN A 396 -17.63 19.64 2.88
N ILE A 397 -17.52 19.26 1.60
CA ILE A 397 -18.26 19.84 0.49
C ILE A 397 -19.74 19.40 0.61
N SER A 398 -20.67 20.34 0.50
CA SER A 398 -22.10 20.11 0.67
C SER A 398 -22.93 20.23 -0.61
N THR A 399 -22.38 20.83 -1.66
CA THR A 399 -23.03 21.06 -2.95
C THR A 399 -22.19 20.53 -4.08
N PHE A 400 -22.82 19.99 -5.12
CA PHE A 400 -22.09 19.48 -6.29
C PHE A 400 -21.36 20.64 -7.02
N PRO A 401 -20.06 20.52 -7.32
CA PRO A 401 -19.27 21.58 -7.94
C PRO A 401 -19.68 21.81 -9.40
N LYS A 402 -20.46 22.85 -9.66
CA LYS A 402 -21.04 23.11 -10.99
C LYS A 402 -19.99 23.44 -12.07
N PHE A 403 -18.82 23.96 -11.69
CA PHE A 403 -17.74 24.31 -12.63
C PHE A 403 -17.21 23.08 -13.38
N LEU A 404 -17.37 21.87 -12.80
CA LEU A 404 -16.98 20.61 -13.42
C LEU A 404 -17.64 20.41 -14.80
N ALA A 405 -18.82 20.97 -15.00
CA ALA A 405 -19.51 20.93 -16.30
C ALA A 405 -18.78 21.70 -17.41
N ASN A 406 -17.76 22.50 -17.09
CA ASN A 406 -16.98 23.28 -18.05
C ASN A 406 -15.60 22.67 -18.35
N LEU A 407 -15.16 21.67 -17.57
CA LEU A 407 -13.88 21.01 -17.76
C LEU A 407 -13.96 19.98 -18.88
N GLN A 408 -12.92 19.94 -19.72
CA GLN A 408 -12.95 19.08 -20.93
C GLN A 408 -11.97 17.90 -20.88
N ASN A 409 -10.91 17.99 -20.08
CA ASN A 409 -9.79 17.05 -20.13
C ASN A 409 -9.56 16.32 -18.79
N MET A 410 -10.64 16.06 -18.04
CA MET A 410 -10.51 15.34 -16.76
C MET A 410 -10.02 13.92 -16.99
N GLU A 411 -9.09 13.50 -16.13
CA GLU A 411 -8.53 12.15 -16.07
C GLU A 411 -8.91 11.46 -14.75
N GLU A 412 -8.86 12.20 -13.63
CA GLU A 412 -9.30 11.68 -12.35
C GLU A 412 -10.13 12.72 -11.59
N LEU A 413 -11.23 12.26 -11.01
CA LEU A 413 -12.10 13.05 -10.15
C LEU A 413 -12.41 12.26 -8.89
N ASP A 414 -12.00 12.77 -7.73
CA ASP A 414 -12.37 12.25 -6.42
C ASP A 414 -13.07 13.31 -5.59
N LEU A 415 -14.38 13.14 -5.37
CA LEU A 415 -15.23 13.92 -4.47
C LEU A 415 -15.79 13.04 -3.33
N SER A 416 -15.17 11.91 -3.07
CA SER A 416 -15.64 10.93 -2.08
C SER A 416 -15.65 11.50 -0.65
N ASN A 417 -16.35 10.81 0.24
CA ASN A 417 -16.37 11.15 1.67
C ASN A 417 -16.71 12.61 1.97
N ASN A 418 -17.69 13.16 1.26
CA ASN A 418 -18.19 14.52 1.44
C ASN A 418 -19.64 14.53 1.95
N LYS A 419 -20.28 15.69 1.93
CA LYS A 419 -21.67 15.88 2.34
C LYS A 419 -22.54 16.37 1.18
N ILE A 420 -22.14 16.07 -0.05
CA ILE A 420 -22.81 16.53 -1.27
C ILE A 420 -24.23 15.95 -1.31
N ARG A 421 -25.21 16.83 -1.50
CA ARG A 421 -26.64 16.49 -1.47
C ARG A 421 -27.35 16.86 -2.76
N GLY A 422 -28.52 16.21 -2.98
CA GLY A 422 -29.39 16.46 -4.12
C GLY A 422 -28.93 15.74 -5.38
N SER A 423 -29.55 16.04 -6.50
CA SER A 423 -29.25 15.38 -7.76
C SER A 423 -28.00 15.94 -8.43
N ILE A 424 -27.27 15.08 -9.12
CA ILE A 424 -26.19 15.49 -10.02
C ILE A 424 -26.82 16.35 -11.12
N PRO A 425 -26.29 17.56 -11.40
CA PRO A 425 -26.88 18.44 -12.41
C PRO A 425 -26.95 17.78 -13.79
N GLN A 426 -28.07 17.94 -14.51
CA GLN A 426 -28.23 17.30 -15.83
C GLN A 426 -27.16 17.74 -16.84
N GLY A 427 -26.77 19.01 -16.84
CA GLY A 427 -25.68 19.50 -17.68
C GLY A 427 -24.33 18.78 -17.42
N PHE A 428 -24.12 18.31 -16.20
CA PHE A 428 -22.95 17.51 -15.86
C PHE A 428 -23.02 16.08 -16.44
N HIS A 429 -24.19 15.44 -16.48
CA HIS A 429 -24.35 14.14 -17.14
C HIS A 429 -23.95 14.17 -18.61
N GLU A 430 -24.27 15.27 -19.31
CA GLU A 430 -23.90 15.46 -20.71
C GLU A 430 -22.39 15.72 -20.86
N GLN A 431 -21.82 16.51 -19.95
CA GLN A 431 -20.38 16.82 -19.93
C GLN A 431 -19.53 15.60 -19.60
N LEU A 432 -19.96 14.80 -18.62
CA LEU A 432 -19.24 13.58 -18.23
C LEU A 432 -18.98 12.69 -19.43
N LEU A 433 -19.95 12.52 -20.31
CA LEU A 433 -19.79 11.72 -21.55
C LEU A 433 -18.80 12.31 -22.57
N GLN A 434 -18.38 13.57 -22.41
CA GLN A 434 -17.33 14.19 -23.22
C GLN A 434 -15.91 13.94 -22.68
N TRP A 435 -15.76 13.54 -21.44
CA TRP A 435 -14.48 13.25 -20.83
C TRP A 435 -13.91 11.91 -21.32
N LYS A 436 -13.19 11.96 -22.44
CA LYS A 436 -12.69 10.75 -23.10
C LYS A 436 -11.56 10.05 -22.35
N ASN A 437 -10.84 10.81 -21.52
CA ASN A 437 -9.64 10.34 -20.83
C ASN A 437 -9.87 10.09 -19.33
N ILE A 438 -11.12 10.12 -18.89
CA ILE A 438 -11.42 9.89 -17.46
C ILE A 438 -11.13 8.42 -17.13
N GLU A 439 -10.15 8.19 -16.26
CA GLU A 439 -9.76 6.87 -15.78
C GLU A 439 -10.47 6.56 -14.47
N THR A 440 -10.46 7.53 -13.53
CA THR A 440 -11.07 7.35 -12.20
C THR A 440 -12.14 8.40 -11.93
N PHE A 441 -13.31 7.93 -11.54
CA PHE A 441 -14.44 8.74 -11.14
C PHE A 441 -15.00 8.24 -9.82
N ASP A 442 -14.74 9.00 -8.74
CA ASP A 442 -15.18 8.64 -7.39
C ASP A 442 -16.07 9.72 -6.77
N LEU A 443 -17.34 9.37 -6.52
CA LEU A 443 -18.32 10.16 -5.76
C LEU A 443 -18.83 9.39 -4.54
N SER A 444 -18.17 8.35 -4.11
CA SER A 444 -18.62 7.48 -3.03
C SER A 444 -18.74 8.23 -1.69
N PHE A 445 -19.52 7.68 -0.77
CA PHE A 445 -19.73 8.25 0.57
C PHE A 445 -20.21 9.71 0.55
N ASN A 446 -21.34 9.95 -0.13
CA ASN A 446 -22.03 11.23 -0.19
C ASN A 446 -23.54 11.06 0.11
N LYS A 447 -24.36 12.07 -0.22
CA LYS A 447 -25.84 12.03 -0.11
C LYS A 447 -26.49 12.40 -1.43
N LEU A 448 -25.88 11.93 -2.53
CA LEU A 448 -26.36 12.17 -3.89
C LEU A 448 -27.67 11.42 -4.13
N GLN A 449 -28.59 12.06 -4.82
CA GLN A 449 -29.93 11.57 -5.14
C GLN A 449 -30.16 11.60 -6.65
N GLY A 450 -31.28 10.98 -7.08
CA GLY A 450 -31.65 10.94 -8.51
C GLY A 450 -31.02 9.80 -9.27
N ASP A 451 -30.88 9.96 -10.59
CA ASP A 451 -30.45 8.90 -11.48
C ASP A 451 -28.92 8.69 -11.46
N LEU A 452 -28.53 7.43 -11.69
CA LEU A 452 -27.13 7.05 -11.83
C LEU A 452 -26.50 7.69 -13.08
N PRO A 453 -25.37 8.41 -12.97
CA PRO A 453 -24.65 8.91 -14.13
C PRO A 453 -24.04 7.76 -14.94
N ILE A 454 -23.84 7.98 -16.24
CA ILE A 454 -23.29 6.98 -17.15
C ILE A 454 -21.80 7.26 -17.31
N PRO A 455 -20.90 6.31 -16.98
CA PRO A 455 -19.48 6.51 -17.20
C PRO A 455 -19.13 6.60 -18.69
N PRO A 456 -18.15 7.43 -19.06
CA PRO A 456 -17.55 7.43 -20.38
C PRO A 456 -16.93 6.08 -20.76
N SER A 457 -16.70 5.85 -22.04
CA SER A 457 -16.18 4.56 -22.53
C SER A 457 -14.75 4.24 -22.07
N GLY A 458 -13.96 5.25 -21.73
CA GLY A 458 -12.58 5.10 -21.28
C GLY A 458 -12.42 4.93 -19.76
N THR A 459 -13.51 5.04 -18.98
CA THR A 459 -13.44 4.94 -17.53
C THR A 459 -13.01 3.54 -17.09
N GLU A 460 -11.98 3.48 -16.24
CA GLU A 460 -11.52 2.24 -15.63
C GLU A 460 -12.15 2.03 -14.24
N ASN A 461 -12.20 3.08 -13.42
CA ASN A 461 -12.71 3.01 -12.06
C ASN A 461 -13.92 3.93 -11.89
N PHE A 462 -15.09 3.34 -11.62
CA PHE A 462 -16.34 4.05 -11.41
C PHE A 462 -16.90 3.69 -10.05
N LEU A 463 -16.69 4.59 -9.06
CA LEU A 463 -17.08 4.41 -7.69
C LEU A 463 -18.12 5.46 -7.29
N ILE A 464 -19.30 5.02 -6.90
CA ILE A 464 -20.40 5.90 -6.49
C ILE A 464 -21.23 5.27 -5.35
N SER A 465 -20.58 4.34 -4.63
CA SER A 465 -21.19 3.64 -3.50
C SER A 465 -21.55 4.58 -2.35
N ASN A 466 -22.37 4.11 -1.44
CA ASN A 466 -22.76 4.84 -0.23
C ASN A 466 -23.36 6.23 -0.55
N ASN A 467 -24.43 6.20 -1.35
CA ASN A 467 -25.22 7.37 -1.73
C ASN A 467 -26.74 7.05 -1.64
N GLU A 468 -27.60 8.00 -2.06
CA GLU A 468 -29.05 7.84 -2.10
C GLU A 468 -29.59 7.79 -3.56
N LEU A 469 -28.74 7.33 -4.50
CA LEU A 469 -29.09 7.23 -5.92
C LEU A 469 -30.21 6.20 -6.14
N SER A 470 -31.07 6.46 -7.09
CA SER A 470 -32.27 5.66 -7.40
C SER A 470 -32.41 5.42 -8.91
N GLY A 471 -33.47 4.73 -9.32
CA GLY A 471 -33.72 4.40 -10.71
C GLY A 471 -32.99 3.12 -11.14
N ASP A 472 -32.90 2.88 -12.44
CA ASP A 472 -32.33 1.67 -13.01
C ASP A 472 -30.90 1.87 -13.51
N ILE A 473 -30.17 0.77 -13.59
CA ILE A 473 -28.84 0.75 -14.22
C ILE A 473 -29.07 0.74 -15.73
N SER A 474 -28.84 1.88 -16.37
CA SER A 474 -29.09 2.06 -17.80
C SER A 474 -28.25 1.11 -18.67
N SER A 475 -28.86 0.52 -19.70
CA SER A 475 -28.12 -0.26 -20.72
C SER A 475 -27.07 0.54 -21.49
N LYS A 476 -27.08 1.88 -21.42
CA LYS A 476 -26.01 2.72 -21.96
C LYS A 476 -24.66 2.49 -21.29
N MET A 477 -24.65 2.00 -20.05
CA MET A 477 -23.43 1.60 -19.32
C MET A 477 -22.62 0.53 -20.07
N CYS A 478 -23.28 -0.26 -20.92
CA CYS A 478 -22.61 -1.24 -21.80
C CYS A 478 -21.53 -0.66 -22.72
N LYS A 479 -21.47 0.66 -22.88
CA LYS A 479 -20.43 1.34 -23.68
C LYS A 479 -19.12 1.54 -22.92
N ALA A 480 -19.14 1.42 -21.59
CA ALA A 480 -17.96 1.60 -20.74
C ALA A 480 -17.21 0.26 -20.51
N SER A 481 -16.81 -0.38 -21.61
CA SER A 481 -16.18 -1.72 -21.58
C SER A 481 -14.75 -1.73 -21.02
N SER A 482 -14.15 -0.57 -20.76
CA SER A 482 -12.83 -0.44 -20.11
C SER A 482 -12.88 -0.55 -18.59
N LEU A 483 -14.07 -0.62 -17.98
CA LEU A 483 -14.22 -0.69 -16.54
C LEU A 483 -13.45 -1.87 -15.94
N ARG A 484 -12.67 -1.55 -14.92
CA ARG A 484 -11.98 -2.48 -14.03
C ARG A 484 -12.69 -2.56 -12.68
N ILE A 485 -13.11 -1.41 -12.14
CA ILE A 485 -13.88 -1.34 -10.90
C ILE A 485 -15.23 -0.68 -11.17
N LEU A 486 -16.31 -1.39 -10.85
CA LEU A 486 -17.66 -0.86 -10.83
C LEU A 486 -18.26 -1.05 -9.43
N ASP A 487 -18.25 0.02 -8.63
CA ASP A 487 -18.81 0.03 -7.28
C ASP A 487 -20.02 0.97 -7.19
N LEU A 488 -21.21 0.36 -7.15
CA LEU A 488 -22.51 1.02 -6.99
C LEU A 488 -23.19 0.62 -5.67
N ALA A 489 -22.45 0.03 -4.76
CA ALA A 489 -22.94 -0.52 -3.51
C ALA A 489 -23.65 0.53 -2.64
N HIS A 490 -24.55 0.07 -1.77
CA HIS A 490 -25.21 0.93 -0.77
C HIS A 490 -25.89 2.17 -1.39
N ASN A 491 -26.80 1.92 -2.32
CA ASN A 491 -27.66 2.91 -2.96
C ASN A 491 -29.14 2.46 -2.91
N ASN A 492 -30.03 3.20 -3.59
CA ASN A 492 -31.42 2.84 -3.73
C ASN A 492 -31.77 2.44 -5.18
N LEU A 493 -30.79 1.88 -5.91
CA LEU A 493 -30.96 1.47 -7.30
C LEU A 493 -31.95 0.31 -7.42
N SER A 494 -32.71 0.27 -8.48
CA SER A 494 -33.74 -0.73 -8.75
C SER A 494 -33.63 -1.25 -10.19
N GLY A 495 -34.56 -2.13 -10.60
CA GLY A 495 -34.54 -2.66 -11.96
C GLY A 495 -33.64 -3.88 -12.12
N HIS A 496 -33.24 -4.16 -13.36
CA HIS A 496 -32.45 -5.33 -13.73
C HIS A 496 -30.99 -4.94 -13.99
N ILE A 497 -30.06 -5.86 -13.73
CA ILE A 497 -28.66 -5.71 -14.18
C ILE A 497 -28.62 -5.83 -15.72
N PRO A 498 -28.03 -4.85 -16.43
CA PRO A 498 -27.76 -5.02 -17.86
C PRO A 498 -26.85 -6.23 -18.12
N GLN A 499 -27.31 -7.14 -18.99
CA GLN A 499 -26.62 -8.43 -19.22
C GLN A 499 -25.19 -8.27 -19.74
N CYS A 500 -24.87 -7.14 -20.40
CA CYS A 500 -23.54 -6.83 -20.88
C CYS A 500 -22.48 -6.70 -19.79
N LEU A 501 -22.85 -6.38 -18.55
CA LEU A 501 -21.90 -6.24 -17.45
C LEU A 501 -21.17 -7.55 -17.14
N GLY A 502 -21.84 -8.71 -17.37
CA GLY A 502 -21.16 -10.01 -17.29
C GLY A 502 -20.17 -10.29 -18.43
N THR A 503 -20.18 -9.46 -19.49
CA THR A 503 -19.31 -9.64 -20.65
C THR A 503 -18.18 -8.63 -20.76
N PHE A 504 -17.91 -7.88 -19.70
CA PHE A 504 -16.78 -6.95 -19.68
C PHE A 504 -15.46 -7.70 -19.45
N PRO A 505 -14.47 -7.53 -20.37
CA PRO A 505 -13.25 -8.33 -20.31
C PRO A 505 -12.30 -7.92 -19.17
N SER A 506 -12.32 -6.63 -18.80
CA SER A 506 -11.38 -6.04 -17.84
C SER A 506 -11.98 -5.82 -16.45
N LEU A 507 -13.27 -6.17 -16.24
CA LEU A 507 -13.94 -5.91 -14.98
C LEU A 507 -13.43 -6.86 -13.90
N GLU A 508 -12.71 -6.32 -12.94
CA GLU A 508 -12.10 -7.02 -11.80
C GLU A 508 -13.05 -7.01 -10.60
N VAL A 509 -13.62 -5.84 -10.30
CA VAL A 509 -14.55 -5.64 -9.17
C VAL A 509 -15.94 -5.27 -9.68
N PHE A 510 -16.93 -6.08 -9.31
CA PHE A 510 -18.33 -5.87 -9.62
C PHE A 510 -19.15 -5.87 -8.33
N ASP A 511 -19.33 -4.68 -7.74
CA ASP A 511 -20.03 -4.49 -6.48
C ASP A 511 -21.35 -3.71 -6.66
N LEU A 512 -22.46 -4.42 -6.49
CA LEU A 512 -23.82 -3.89 -6.51
C LEU A 512 -24.56 -4.17 -5.20
N GLN A 513 -23.84 -4.56 -4.15
CA GLN A 513 -24.48 -4.94 -2.89
C GLN A 513 -25.35 -3.84 -2.30
N MET A 514 -26.33 -4.26 -1.45
CA MET A 514 -27.15 -3.33 -0.69
C MET A 514 -27.91 -2.30 -1.55
N ASN A 515 -28.67 -2.80 -2.50
CA ASN A 515 -29.57 -2.04 -3.39
C ASN A 515 -30.98 -2.67 -3.43
N ASN A 516 -31.84 -2.21 -4.35
CA ASN A 516 -33.17 -2.76 -4.60
C ASN A 516 -33.27 -3.45 -5.98
N LEU A 517 -32.13 -3.93 -6.51
CA LEU A 517 -32.07 -4.60 -7.81
C LEU A 517 -32.80 -5.95 -7.76
N TYR A 518 -33.42 -6.34 -8.87
CA TYR A 518 -34.19 -7.58 -8.97
C TYR A 518 -34.01 -8.28 -10.33
N GLY A 519 -34.61 -9.47 -10.47
CA GLY A 519 -34.47 -10.29 -11.68
C GLY A 519 -33.29 -11.23 -11.59
N ASN A 520 -32.78 -11.65 -12.74
CA ASN A 520 -31.69 -12.64 -12.79
C ASN A 520 -30.31 -11.96 -12.81
N ILE A 521 -29.34 -12.62 -12.22
CA ILE A 521 -27.90 -12.30 -12.38
C ILE A 521 -27.53 -12.43 -13.87
N PRO A 522 -26.56 -11.68 -14.41
CA PRO A 522 -26.11 -11.82 -15.80
C PRO A 522 -25.81 -13.27 -16.17
N GLN A 523 -26.41 -13.75 -17.25
CA GLN A 523 -26.37 -15.17 -17.62
C GLN A 523 -25.12 -15.56 -18.45
N ASN A 524 -24.40 -14.58 -19.00
CA ASN A 524 -23.27 -14.82 -19.87
C ASN A 524 -22.03 -14.10 -19.33
N PHE A 525 -21.12 -14.86 -18.73
CA PHE A 525 -19.77 -14.41 -18.43
C PHE A 525 -18.84 -14.88 -19.55
N LEU A 526 -17.90 -14.02 -20.00
CA LEU A 526 -16.95 -14.38 -21.06
C LEU A 526 -15.89 -15.36 -20.55
N GLU A 527 -15.27 -16.07 -21.46
CA GLU A 527 -14.00 -16.74 -21.19
C GLU A 527 -12.88 -15.70 -21.09
N GLU A 528 -11.85 -15.93 -20.28
CA GLU A 528 -10.73 -15.01 -20.08
C GLU A 528 -11.13 -13.62 -19.53
N ASN A 529 -12.20 -13.52 -18.74
CA ASN A 529 -12.56 -12.29 -18.03
C ASN A 529 -11.62 -12.02 -16.84
N ALA A 530 -11.72 -10.81 -16.26
CA ALA A 530 -10.84 -10.38 -15.19
C ALA A 530 -11.50 -10.42 -13.79
N PHE A 531 -12.75 -10.91 -13.66
CA PHE A 531 -13.48 -10.85 -12.39
C PHE A 531 -12.70 -11.50 -11.23
N GLU A 532 -12.42 -10.73 -10.22
CA GLU A 532 -11.83 -11.15 -8.94
C GLU A 532 -12.84 -11.04 -7.80
N THR A 533 -13.71 -10.01 -7.83
CA THR A 533 -14.75 -9.78 -6.83
C THR A 533 -16.11 -9.58 -7.49
N ILE A 534 -17.12 -10.37 -7.05
CA ILE A 534 -18.54 -10.20 -7.41
C ILE A 534 -19.34 -10.13 -6.12
N LYS A 535 -19.95 -8.97 -5.83
CA LYS A 535 -20.78 -8.74 -4.66
C LYS A 535 -22.14 -8.22 -5.08
N LEU A 536 -23.14 -9.06 -4.90
CA LEU A 536 -24.55 -8.80 -5.26
C LEU A 536 -25.48 -8.95 -4.06
N ASN A 537 -24.91 -9.12 -2.86
CA ASN A 537 -25.66 -9.36 -1.62
C ASN A 537 -26.57 -8.17 -1.24
N GLY A 538 -27.63 -8.45 -0.50
CA GLY A 538 -28.56 -7.41 -0.05
C GLY A 538 -29.37 -6.78 -1.17
N ASN A 539 -29.88 -7.59 -2.08
CA ASN A 539 -30.74 -7.21 -3.20
C ASN A 539 -32.00 -8.10 -3.26
N LYS A 540 -32.69 -8.14 -4.40
CA LYS A 540 -33.91 -8.95 -4.64
C LYS A 540 -33.75 -9.86 -5.86
N PHE A 541 -32.53 -10.37 -6.10
CA PHE A 541 -32.27 -11.28 -7.23
C PHE A 541 -32.98 -12.60 -7.05
N LYS A 542 -33.41 -13.20 -8.16
CA LYS A 542 -34.22 -14.44 -8.22
C LYS A 542 -33.65 -15.40 -9.27
N GLY A 543 -34.20 -16.62 -9.22
CA GLY A 543 -33.85 -17.68 -10.18
C GLY A 543 -32.50 -18.32 -9.93
N PRO A 544 -32.09 -19.24 -10.81
CA PRO A 544 -30.89 -20.02 -10.64
C PRO A 544 -29.61 -19.23 -10.96
N LEU A 545 -28.51 -19.66 -10.40
CA LEU A 545 -27.19 -19.11 -10.69
C LEU A 545 -26.71 -19.50 -12.11
N PRO A 546 -26.09 -18.56 -12.84
CA PRO A 546 -25.59 -18.84 -14.17
C PRO A 546 -24.33 -19.74 -14.13
N GLN A 547 -24.42 -20.89 -14.75
CA GLN A 547 -23.25 -21.80 -14.83
C GLN A 547 -22.04 -21.16 -15.54
N SER A 548 -22.22 -20.10 -16.33
CA SER A 548 -21.15 -19.35 -16.97
C SER A 548 -20.20 -18.66 -15.97
N LEU A 549 -20.57 -18.54 -14.68
CA LEU A 549 -19.65 -18.09 -13.63
C LEU A 549 -18.39 -18.96 -13.52
N THR A 550 -18.44 -20.22 -13.95
CA THR A 550 -17.23 -21.09 -14.02
C THR A 550 -16.12 -20.53 -14.90
N ARG A 551 -16.44 -19.58 -15.78
CA ARG A 551 -15.46 -18.90 -16.64
C ARG A 551 -14.67 -17.80 -15.92
N CYS A 552 -15.11 -17.38 -14.73
CA CYS A 552 -14.42 -16.38 -13.91
C CYS A 552 -13.29 -17.04 -13.11
N THR A 553 -12.26 -17.51 -13.78
CA THR A 553 -11.20 -18.35 -13.19
C THR A 553 -10.34 -17.60 -12.16
N LYS A 554 -10.35 -16.26 -12.17
CA LYS A 554 -9.65 -15.41 -11.20
C LYS A 554 -10.48 -15.05 -9.99
N LEU A 555 -11.75 -15.49 -9.93
CA LEU A 555 -12.70 -15.08 -8.89
C LEU A 555 -12.22 -15.50 -7.50
N GLN A 556 -12.05 -14.53 -6.61
CA GLN A 556 -11.63 -14.70 -5.23
C GLN A 556 -12.78 -14.50 -4.25
N VAL A 557 -13.67 -13.53 -4.52
CA VAL A 557 -14.79 -13.17 -3.64
C VAL A 557 -16.10 -13.29 -4.42
N LEU A 558 -17.00 -14.14 -3.94
CA LEU A 558 -18.37 -14.26 -4.42
C LEU A 558 -19.33 -14.12 -3.24
N ASP A 559 -20.01 -12.97 -3.14
CA ASP A 559 -21.07 -12.73 -2.13
C ASP A 559 -22.41 -12.47 -2.80
N LEU A 560 -23.32 -13.44 -2.65
CA LEU A 560 -24.70 -13.42 -3.16
C LEU A 560 -25.72 -13.42 -2.01
N GLY A 561 -25.29 -13.17 -0.79
CA GLY A 561 -26.12 -13.24 0.40
C GLY A 561 -27.32 -12.29 0.40
N ASN A 562 -28.30 -12.57 1.23
CA ASN A 562 -29.47 -11.73 1.42
C ASN A 562 -30.20 -11.38 0.08
N ASN A 563 -30.62 -12.40 -0.65
CA ASN A 563 -31.39 -12.30 -1.90
C ASN A 563 -32.59 -13.28 -1.89
N ASP A 564 -33.29 -13.41 -3.01
CA ASP A 564 -34.40 -14.35 -3.23
C ASP A 564 -33.97 -15.50 -4.18
N ILE A 565 -32.67 -15.83 -4.29
CA ILE A 565 -32.15 -16.82 -5.23
C ILE A 565 -32.65 -18.22 -4.83
N GLU A 566 -33.21 -18.95 -5.80
CA GLU A 566 -33.74 -20.29 -5.61
C GLU A 566 -33.02 -21.26 -6.56
N ASP A 567 -32.17 -22.12 -6.00
CA ASP A 567 -31.36 -23.08 -6.72
C ASP A 567 -30.91 -24.23 -5.78
N THR A 568 -30.32 -25.26 -6.34
CA THR A 568 -29.51 -26.23 -5.58
C THR A 568 -28.11 -25.68 -5.30
N PHE A 569 -27.33 -26.36 -4.43
CA PHE A 569 -25.95 -25.95 -4.20
C PHE A 569 -25.15 -25.93 -5.51
N PRO A 570 -24.49 -24.81 -5.86
CA PRO A 570 -23.81 -24.66 -7.14
C PRO A 570 -22.45 -25.39 -7.15
N HIS A 571 -22.50 -26.72 -7.12
CA HIS A 571 -21.32 -27.59 -7.05
C HIS A 571 -20.28 -27.31 -8.16
N TRP A 572 -20.74 -26.84 -9.33
CA TRP A 572 -19.88 -26.47 -10.45
C TRP A 572 -18.89 -25.31 -10.13
N LEU A 573 -19.13 -24.51 -9.08
CA LEU A 573 -18.17 -23.52 -8.59
C LEU A 573 -16.87 -24.17 -8.04
N GLU A 574 -16.87 -25.49 -7.78
CA GLU A 574 -15.67 -26.23 -7.38
C GLU A 574 -14.49 -26.09 -8.36
N THR A 575 -14.78 -25.75 -9.61
CA THR A 575 -13.77 -25.53 -10.65
C THR A 575 -12.98 -24.24 -10.46
N LEU A 576 -13.48 -23.30 -9.65
CA LEU A 576 -12.83 -22.02 -9.36
C LEU A 576 -11.76 -22.20 -8.28
N GLN A 577 -10.50 -22.25 -8.71
CA GLN A 577 -9.37 -22.59 -7.82
C GLN A 577 -8.94 -21.43 -6.91
N GLU A 578 -9.23 -20.17 -7.31
CA GLU A 578 -8.78 -18.98 -6.59
C GLU A 578 -9.80 -18.48 -5.56
N ILE A 579 -11.00 -19.06 -5.49
CA ILE A 579 -12.07 -18.59 -4.62
C ILE A 579 -11.68 -18.71 -3.14
N GLN A 580 -11.72 -17.61 -2.42
CA GLN A 580 -11.39 -17.49 -1.00
C GLN A 580 -12.63 -17.22 -0.14
N VAL A 581 -13.62 -16.54 -0.71
CA VAL A 581 -14.87 -16.18 -0.04
C VAL A 581 -16.06 -16.65 -0.88
N LEU A 582 -16.90 -17.47 -0.29
CA LEU A 582 -18.17 -17.90 -0.86
C LEU A 582 -19.28 -17.68 0.16
N SER A 583 -20.15 -16.71 -0.10
CA SER A 583 -21.33 -16.39 0.71
C SER A 583 -22.60 -16.56 -0.13
N LEU A 584 -23.45 -17.48 0.26
CA LEU A 584 -24.79 -17.74 -0.30
C LEU A 584 -25.88 -17.54 0.76
N ARG A 585 -25.54 -16.97 1.91
CA ARG A 585 -26.41 -16.81 3.08
C ARG A 585 -27.75 -16.15 2.77
N SER A 586 -28.75 -16.44 3.57
CA SER A 586 -30.07 -15.78 3.52
C SER A 586 -30.65 -15.75 2.10
N ASN A 587 -30.89 -16.92 1.53
CA ASN A 587 -31.47 -17.17 0.22
C ASN A 587 -32.49 -18.33 0.28
N LYS A 588 -32.88 -18.89 -0.85
CA LYS A 588 -33.78 -20.04 -0.96
C LYS A 588 -33.08 -21.27 -1.58
N PHE A 589 -31.77 -21.38 -1.38
CA PHE A 589 -31.02 -22.56 -1.82
C PHE A 589 -31.53 -23.81 -1.08
N HIS A 590 -31.58 -24.96 -1.78
CA HIS A 590 -32.15 -26.17 -1.24
C HIS A 590 -31.41 -27.44 -1.69
N GLY A 591 -31.82 -28.59 -1.15
CA GLY A 591 -31.22 -29.87 -1.48
C GLY A 591 -29.91 -30.14 -0.73
N VAL A 592 -29.16 -31.12 -1.18
CA VAL A 592 -27.95 -31.60 -0.47
C VAL A 592 -26.71 -30.89 -0.99
N ILE A 593 -25.81 -30.51 -0.06
CA ILE A 593 -24.49 -29.95 -0.41
C ILE A 593 -23.54 -31.11 -0.76
N THR A 594 -23.36 -31.37 -2.04
CA THR A 594 -22.57 -32.49 -2.53
C THR A 594 -21.42 -32.05 -3.42
N CYS A 595 -20.29 -32.77 -3.35
CA CYS A 595 -19.14 -32.60 -4.22
C CYS A 595 -19.29 -33.51 -5.45
N LEU A 596 -19.00 -33.00 -6.66
CA LEU A 596 -19.02 -33.78 -7.89
C LEU A 596 -17.77 -34.65 -8.12
N GLY A 597 -16.79 -34.58 -7.22
CA GLY A 597 -15.57 -35.38 -7.32
C GLY A 597 -14.46 -34.71 -8.08
N THR A 598 -14.42 -33.38 -8.14
CA THR A 598 -13.20 -32.62 -8.47
C THR A 598 -12.09 -33.03 -7.50
N GLU A 599 -10.87 -33.15 -7.98
CA GLU A 599 -9.73 -33.63 -7.19
C GLU A 599 -9.46 -32.73 -5.97
N HIS A 600 -9.61 -31.41 -6.14
CA HIS A 600 -9.42 -30.39 -5.08
C HIS A 600 -10.51 -29.30 -5.14
N PRO A 601 -11.72 -29.56 -4.62
CA PRO A 601 -12.76 -28.54 -4.58
C PRO A 601 -12.42 -27.40 -3.60
N PHE A 602 -12.51 -26.16 -4.05
CA PHE A 602 -12.31 -24.96 -3.24
C PHE A 602 -11.00 -24.91 -2.43
N PRO A 603 -9.82 -25.10 -3.04
CA PRO A 603 -8.58 -25.28 -2.29
C PRO A 603 -8.16 -24.03 -1.49
N MET A 604 -8.51 -22.84 -1.96
CA MET A 604 -8.13 -21.57 -1.34
C MET A 604 -9.21 -20.99 -0.40
N LEU A 605 -10.36 -21.70 -0.22
CA LEU A 605 -11.50 -21.16 0.52
C LEU A 605 -11.17 -20.92 1.99
N LYS A 606 -11.58 -19.75 2.47
CA LYS A 606 -11.37 -19.24 3.83
C LYS A 606 -12.68 -18.86 4.52
N ILE A 607 -13.63 -18.32 3.77
CA ILE A 607 -14.96 -17.99 4.29
C ILE A 607 -15.99 -18.79 3.50
N PHE A 608 -16.71 -19.66 4.20
CA PHE A 608 -17.79 -20.47 3.65
C PHE A 608 -19.06 -20.20 4.45
N ASP A 609 -19.96 -19.39 3.90
CA ASP A 609 -21.24 -19.03 4.53
C ASP A 609 -22.42 -19.41 3.63
N VAL A 610 -23.17 -20.43 4.02
CA VAL A 610 -24.39 -20.87 3.36
C VAL A 610 -25.57 -20.88 4.35
N SER A 611 -25.44 -20.09 5.43
CA SER A 611 -26.44 -19.96 6.49
C SER A 611 -27.77 -19.41 6.00
N ASP A 612 -28.82 -19.66 6.75
CA ASP A 612 -30.18 -19.18 6.50
C ASP A 612 -30.67 -19.51 5.08
N ASN A 613 -30.78 -20.83 4.82
CA ASN A 613 -31.25 -21.42 3.58
C ASN A 613 -32.10 -22.68 3.84
N ASN A 614 -32.42 -23.45 2.80
CA ASN A 614 -33.18 -24.69 2.90
C ASN A 614 -32.32 -25.94 2.55
N PHE A 615 -30.99 -25.87 2.80
CA PHE A 615 -30.12 -27.03 2.54
C PHE A 615 -30.47 -28.19 3.48
N SER A 616 -30.43 -29.41 2.95
CA SER A 616 -30.78 -30.65 3.68
C SER A 616 -29.68 -31.70 3.53
N GLY A 617 -29.87 -32.83 4.23
CA GLY A 617 -28.90 -33.96 4.21
C GLY A 617 -27.69 -33.72 5.11
N PRO A 618 -26.64 -34.56 4.97
CA PRO A 618 -25.51 -34.52 5.89
C PRO A 618 -24.58 -33.32 5.65
N LEU A 619 -23.80 -32.99 6.70
CA LEU A 619 -22.71 -32.00 6.58
C LEU A 619 -21.70 -32.40 5.49
N PRO A 620 -21.17 -31.46 4.71
CA PRO A 620 -20.37 -31.73 3.51
C PRO A 620 -18.93 -32.16 3.84
N ALA A 621 -18.75 -33.36 4.38
CA ALA A 621 -17.46 -33.90 4.81
C ALA A 621 -16.39 -33.90 3.70
N SER A 622 -16.80 -34.12 2.45
CA SER A 622 -15.92 -34.10 1.28
C SER A 622 -15.30 -32.72 1.04
N TYR A 623 -16.03 -31.63 1.28
CA TYR A 623 -15.51 -30.27 1.19
C TYR A 623 -14.54 -29.98 2.35
N PHE A 624 -14.90 -30.32 3.59
CA PHE A 624 -14.02 -30.13 4.74
C PHE A 624 -12.66 -30.84 4.56
N LYS A 625 -12.66 -32.02 3.92
CA LYS A 625 -11.43 -32.72 3.59
C LYS A 625 -10.54 -31.95 2.60
N ASN A 626 -11.08 -31.05 1.82
CA ASN A 626 -10.38 -30.38 0.71
C ASN A 626 -10.10 -28.89 0.92
N PHE A 627 -10.64 -28.24 1.95
CA PHE A 627 -10.40 -26.82 2.25
C PHE A 627 -8.96 -26.57 2.71
N GLN A 628 -7.98 -26.58 1.75
CA GLN A 628 -6.57 -26.39 2.06
C GLN A 628 -6.28 -25.03 2.67
N GLY A 629 -7.00 -23.97 2.24
CA GLY A 629 -6.91 -22.63 2.81
C GLY A 629 -7.23 -22.53 4.30
N MET A 630 -7.97 -23.53 4.85
CA MET A 630 -8.31 -23.64 6.28
C MET A 630 -7.44 -24.67 7.03
N LYS A 631 -6.60 -25.44 6.33
CA LYS A 631 -5.70 -26.45 6.92
C LYS A 631 -4.30 -25.91 7.21
N ASN A 632 -3.82 -24.97 6.39
CA ASN A 632 -2.47 -24.46 6.51
C ASN A 632 -2.44 -23.20 7.40
N VAL A 633 -1.63 -23.24 8.44
CA VAL A 633 -1.26 -22.03 9.16
C VAL A 633 -0.31 -21.25 8.25
N SER A 634 -0.79 -20.16 7.67
CA SER A 634 0.04 -19.29 6.83
C SER A 634 1.24 -18.82 7.64
N ASP A 635 2.46 -19.27 7.29
CA ASP A 635 3.68 -18.68 7.81
C ASP A 635 3.78 -17.25 7.24
N ASN A 636 3.35 -16.25 8.02
CA ASN A 636 3.37 -14.81 7.69
C ASN A 636 4.78 -14.23 7.41
N LYS A 637 5.75 -15.07 7.09
CA LYS A 637 7.16 -14.68 6.85
C LYS A 637 7.54 -14.53 5.37
N LYS A 638 6.63 -14.83 4.45
CA LYS A 638 6.83 -14.57 3.02
C LYS A 638 5.81 -13.54 2.55
N SER A 639 6.22 -12.29 2.39
CA SER A 639 5.66 -11.18 1.61
C SER A 639 4.26 -11.40 0.97
N GLY A 640 3.22 -11.55 1.78
CA GLY A 640 1.84 -11.52 1.32
C GLY A 640 1.11 -10.33 1.95
N SER A 641 0.16 -9.72 1.25
CA SER A 641 -0.70 -8.69 1.82
C SER A 641 -1.40 -9.20 3.10
N LEU A 642 -1.53 -8.34 4.09
CA LEU A 642 -2.27 -8.62 5.33
C LEU A 642 -3.77 -8.79 5.04
N TYR A 643 -4.27 -8.14 4.02
CA TYR A 643 -5.66 -8.14 3.59
C TYR A 643 -5.82 -8.77 2.20
N MET A 644 -7.05 -9.18 1.84
CA MET A 644 -7.37 -9.79 0.55
C MET A 644 -7.49 -8.78 -0.59
N ASP A 645 -7.45 -7.48 -0.29
CA ASP A 645 -7.54 -6.42 -1.27
C ASP A 645 -6.34 -6.41 -2.23
N THR A 646 -6.64 -6.41 -3.51
CA THR A 646 -5.67 -6.34 -4.60
C THR A 646 -5.68 -4.98 -5.31
N HIS A 647 -6.70 -4.16 -5.05
CA HIS A 647 -6.97 -2.90 -5.77
C HIS A 647 -6.88 -1.71 -4.83
N GLY A 648 -5.90 -0.85 -5.01
CA GLY A 648 -5.64 0.28 -4.11
C GLY A 648 -6.82 1.26 -3.88
N LEU A 649 -7.84 1.24 -4.77
CA LEU A 649 -9.04 2.09 -4.70
C LEU A 649 -10.27 1.37 -4.12
N TYR A 650 -10.25 0.05 -3.97
CA TYR A 650 -11.38 -0.75 -3.49
C TYR A 650 -10.91 -1.75 -2.43
N ASN A 651 -11.70 -1.87 -1.36
CA ASN A 651 -11.47 -2.83 -0.29
C ASN A 651 -12.58 -3.88 -0.26
N ASP A 652 -12.20 -5.15 -0.29
CA ASP A 652 -13.16 -6.23 -0.09
C ASP A 652 -13.68 -6.25 1.34
N SER A 653 -14.99 -6.07 1.49
CA SER A 653 -15.72 -6.18 2.74
C SER A 653 -16.63 -7.39 2.75
N ILE A 654 -16.98 -7.91 3.90
CA ILE A 654 -17.97 -8.96 4.06
C ILE A 654 -18.69 -8.86 5.41
N VAL A 655 -19.97 -9.23 5.46
CA VAL A 655 -20.71 -9.37 6.69
C VAL A 655 -20.67 -10.83 7.14
N VAL A 656 -20.17 -11.07 8.35
CA VAL A 656 -20.08 -12.40 8.96
C VAL A 656 -20.84 -12.43 10.30
N VAL A 657 -21.33 -13.59 10.70
CA VAL A 657 -21.85 -13.79 12.05
C VAL A 657 -20.71 -14.21 12.96
N MET A 658 -20.35 -13.35 13.89
CA MET A 658 -19.26 -13.60 14.85
C MET A 658 -19.77 -13.46 16.27
N LYS A 659 -19.62 -14.52 17.07
CA LYS A 659 -20.10 -14.53 18.48
C LYS A 659 -21.59 -14.18 18.61
N GLY A 660 -22.42 -14.67 17.68
CA GLY A 660 -23.87 -14.43 17.65
C GLY A 660 -24.30 -13.03 17.20
N ARG A 661 -23.40 -12.25 16.62
CA ARG A 661 -23.68 -10.89 16.10
C ARG A 661 -23.22 -10.74 14.65
N TYR A 662 -24.00 -9.99 13.86
CA TYR A 662 -23.58 -9.54 12.54
C TYR A 662 -22.46 -8.51 12.68
N MET A 663 -21.34 -8.77 12.03
CA MET A 663 -20.19 -7.87 12.00
C MET A 663 -19.75 -7.68 10.55
N GLU A 664 -19.65 -6.43 10.14
CA GLU A 664 -19.06 -6.07 8.87
C GLU A 664 -17.55 -5.95 9.03
N LEU A 665 -16.83 -6.70 8.21
CA LEU A 665 -15.39 -6.59 8.05
C LEU A 665 -15.15 -5.66 6.87
N GLU A 666 -14.79 -4.41 7.14
CA GLU A 666 -14.51 -3.40 6.10
C GLU A 666 -13.34 -3.81 5.19
N ARG A 667 -12.46 -4.66 5.69
CA ARG A 667 -11.36 -5.31 4.95
C ARG A 667 -11.19 -6.73 5.46
N ILE A 668 -11.09 -7.68 4.54
CA ILE A 668 -10.98 -9.10 4.87
C ILE A 668 -9.51 -9.46 5.12
N LEU A 669 -9.19 -9.85 6.36
CA LEU A 669 -7.85 -10.35 6.69
C LEU A 669 -7.56 -11.67 5.98
N THR A 670 -6.39 -11.82 5.37
CA THR A 670 -5.99 -13.07 4.71
C THR A 670 -5.91 -14.29 5.64
N ALA A 671 -5.75 -14.04 6.94
CA ALA A 671 -5.74 -15.08 8.00
C ALA A 671 -7.11 -15.35 8.61
N PHE A 672 -8.18 -14.68 8.16
CA PHE A 672 -9.53 -14.88 8.70
C PHE A 672 -10.19 -16.07 8.02
N THR A 673 -10.70 -17.02 8.83
CA THR A 673 -11.31 -18.26 8.33
C THR A 673 -12.55 -18.59 9.16
N THR A 674 -13.67 -18.85 8.46
CA THR A 674 -14.94 -19.21 9.12
C THR A 674 -15.82 -20.09 8.25
N ILE A 675 -16.60 -20.94 8.92
CA ILE A 675 -17.66 -21.76 8.31
C ILE A 675 -18.96 -21.43 9.03
N ASP A 676 -19.98 -21.01 8.29
CA ASP A 676 -21.33 -20.82 8.78
C ASP A 676 -22.34 -21.61 7.93
N LEU A 677 -22.98 -22.60 8.56
CA LEU A 677 -23.99 -23.51 8.00
C LEU A 677 -25.29 -23.42 8.79
N SER A 678 -25.43 -22.42 9.65
CA SER A 678 -26.59 -22.26 10.56
C SER A 678 -27.89 -22.04 9.82
N ASP A 679 -29.00 -22.22 10.54
CA ASP A 679 -30.35 -21.97 10.03
C ASP A 679 -30.61 -22.67 8.68
N ASN A 680 -30.50 -24.03 8.71
CA ASN A 680 -30.76 -24.91 7.57
C ASN A 680 -31.54 -26.17 8.05
N MET A 681 -31.73 -27.12 7.14
CA MET A 681 -32.32 -28.42 7.45
C MET A 681 -31.29 -29.54 7.39
N LEU A 682 -30.03 -29.26 7.72
CA LEU A 682 -28.94 -30.23 7.73
C LEU A 682 -29.14 -31.26 8.85
N GLU A 683 -28.80 -32.53 8.57
CA GLU A 683 -28.99 -33.67 9.45
C GLU A 683 -27.73 -34.55 9.53
N GLY A 684 -27.79 -35.64 10.29
CA GLY A 684 -26.67 -36.55 10.46
C GLY A 684 -25.70 -36.10 11.54
N GLU A 685 -24.48 -36.59 11.49
CA GLU A 685 -23.47 -36.38 12.53
C GLU A 685 -22.39 -35.37 12.08
N ILE A 686 -21.73 -34.73 13.06
CA ILE A 686 -20.56 -33.87 12.79
C ILE A 686 -19.41 -34.78 12.37
N PRO A 687 -18.85 -34.63 11.15
CA PRO A 687 -17.80 -35.50 10.66
C PRO A 687 -16.44 -35.19 11.34
N GLU A 688 -15.70 -36.24 11.69
CA GLU A 688 -14.37 -36.14 12.31
C GLU A 688 -13.38 -35.28 11.50
N VAL A 689 -13.49 -35.28 10.17
CA VAL A 689 -12.60 -34.57 9.27
C VAL A 689 -12.62 -33.04 9.49
N ILE A 690 -13.64 -32.48 10.13
CA ILE A 690 -13.72 -31.05 10.46
C ILE A 690 -12.55 -30.59 11.35
N GLY A 691 -12.05 -31.52 12.22
CA GLY A 691 -10.89 -31.26 13.07
C GLY A 691 -9.56 -31.08 12.34
N GLU A 692 -9.51 -31.34 11.03
CA GLU A 692 -8.31 -31.08 10.19
C GLU A 692 -8.16 -29.60 9.79
N LEU A 693 -9.21 -28.80 9.99
CA LEU A 693 -9.24 -27.38 9.59
C LEU A 693 -8.58 -26.49 10.66
N ILE A 694 -7.29 -26.72 10.93
CA ILE A 694 -6.57 -26.16 12.08
C ILE A 694 -6.43 -24.64 12.09
N SER A 695 -6.63 -23.97 10.94
CA SER A 695 -6.65 -22.51 10.83
C SER A 695 -8.03 -21.91 11.12
N LEU A 696 -9.08 -22.73 11.29
CA LEU A 696 -10.45 -22.27 11.49
C LEU A 696 -10.59 -21.44 12.77
N ARG A 697 -11.16 -20.23 12.63
CA ARG A 697 -11.45 -19.30 13.74
C ARG A 697 -12.90 -19.33 14.17
N GLY A 698 -13.82 -19.60 13.25
CA GLY A 698 -15.25 -19.65 13.54
C GLY A 698 -15.94 -20.84 12.95
N LEU A 699 -16.78 -21.49 13.74
CA LEU A 699 -17.66 -22.57 13.30
C LEU A 699 -19.06 -22.34 13.88
N ASN A 700 -20.01 -22.20 12.96
CA ASN A 700 -21.43 -22.10 13.29
C ASN A 700 -22.22 -23.14 12.48
N ILE A 701 -22.84 -24.08 13.16
CA ILE A 701 -23.78 -25.07 12.60
C ILE A 701 -25.09 -25.12 13.41
N SER A 702 -25.42 -24.03 14.08
CA SER A 702 -26.62 -23.91 14.91
C SER A 702 -27.91 -23.98 14.08
N HIS A 703 -29.04 -24.19 14.76
CA HIS A 703 -30.38 -24.23 14.14
C HIS A 703 -30.43 -25.20 12.94
N ASN A 704 -30.16 -26.48 13.21
CA ASN A 704 -30.23 -27.57 12.24
C ASN A 704 -30.84 -28.84 12.90
N GLY A 705 -30.85 -29.96 12.17
CA GLY A 705 -31.23 -31.28 12.65
C GLY A 705 -30.06 -32.20 12.99
N ILE A 706 -28.89 -31.64 13.32
CA ILE A 706 -27.65 -32.41 13.54
C ILE A 706 -27.78 -33.31 14.76
N THR A 707 -27.39 -34.56 14.62
CA THR A 707 -27.48 -35.63 15.63
C THR A 707 -26.08 -36.14 16.04
N GLY A 708 -26.03 -37.18 16.88
CA GLY A 708 -24.76 -37.79 17.29
C GLY A 708 -24.07 -37.02 18.39
N THR A 709 -22.75 -37.17 18.48
CA THR A 709 -21.94 -36.56 19.53
C THR A 709 -20.99 -35.52 18.98
N ILE A 710 -20.49 -34.63 19.83
CA ILE A 710 -19.38 -33.72 19.43
C ILE A 710 -18.12 -34.59 19.20
N PRO A 711 -17.54 -34.59 18.00
CA PRO A 711 -16.34 -35.36 17.73
C PRO A 711 -15.13 -34.80 18.50
N GLN A 712 -14.28 -35.71 18.99
CA GLN A 712 -13.10 -35.31 19.75
C GLN A 712 -12.10 -34.53 18.90
N SER A 713 -12.09 -34.73 17.60
CA SER A 713 -11.24 -34.03 16.62
C SER A 713 -11.44 -32.50 16.62
N LEU A 714 -12.60 -32.00 17.05
CA LEU A 714 -12.82 -30.57 17.21
C LEU A 714 -11.81 -29.89 18.15
N SER A 715 -11.26 -30.62 19.13
CA SER A 715 -10.22 -30.13 20.03
C SER A 715 -8.89 -29.81 19.32
N SER A 716 -8.71 -30.24 18.07
CA SER A 716 -7.55 -29.92 17.23
C SER A 716 -7.60 -28.52 16.65
N LEU A 717 -8.75 -27.85 16.66
CA LEU A 717 -8.98 -26.52 16.11
C LEU A 717 -8.44 -25.43 17.04
N ARG A 718 -7.13 -25.39 17.26
CA ARG A 718 -6.48 -24.54 18.27
C ARG A 718 -6.68 -23.05 18.05
N ASN A 719 -7.00 -22.60 16.84
CA ASN A 719 -7.24 -21.21 16.50
C ASN A 719 -8.72 -20.81 16.61
N LEU A 720 -9.59 -21.73 17.04
CA LEU A 720 -11.03 -21.47 17.11
C LEU A 720 -11.33 -20.42 18.19
N GLU A 721 -12.00 -19.34 17.77
CA GLU A 721 -12.40 -18.20 18.58
C GLU A 721 -13.88 -18.24 18.96
N TRP A 722 -14.73 -18.82 18.11
CA TRP A 722 -16.14 -19.04 18.42
C TRP A 722 -16.65 -20.36 17.84
N LEU A 723 -17.52 -21.00 18.63
CA LEU A 723 -18.19 -22.26 18.29
C LEU A 723 -19.67 -22.17 18.67
N ASP A 724 -20.55 -22.29 17.68
CA ASP A 724 -21.99 -22.36 17.91
C ASP A 724 -22.58 -23.67 17.34
N LEU A 725 -23.04 -24.56 18.22
CA LEU A 725 -23.69 -25.83 17.94
C LEU A 725 -25.13 -25.84 18.46
N SER A 726 -25.65 -24.68 18.89
CA SER A 726 -26.95 -24.58 19.53
C SER A 726 -28.12 -24.98 18.64
N TRP A 727 -29.29 -25.25 19.26
CA TRP A 727 -30.50 -25.61 18.53
C TRP A 727 -30.31 -26.76 17.52
N ASN A 728 -29.82 -27.92 18.03
CA ASN A 728 -29.65 -29.15 17.29
C ASN A 728 -30.18 -30.35 18.10
N GLN A 729 -29.92 -31.56 17.68
CA GLN A 729 -30.27 -32.81 18.37
C GLN A 729 -29.01 -33.56 18.82
N LEU A 730 -27.95 -32.84 19.13
CA LEU A 730 -26.67 -33.38 19.59
C LEU A 730 -26.86 -34.00 20.99
N LYS A 731 -26.20 -35.14 21.26
CA LYS A 731 -26.33 -35.90 22.48
C LYS A 731 -24.99 -36.38 23.04
N GLY A 732 -25.02 -37.04 24.20
CA GLY A 732 -23.82 -37.54 24.87
C GLY A 732 -23.07 -36.45 25.64
N GLU A 733 -21.88 -36.79 26.13
CA GLU A 733 -21.06 -35.87 26.94
C GLU A 733 -20.31 -34.84 26.08
N ILE A 734 -20.12 -33.65 26.64
CA ILE A 734 -19.22 -32.65 26.06
C ILE A 734 -17.77 -33.12 26.22
N PRO A 735 -16.98 -33.31 25.13
CA PRO A 735 -15.63 -33.83 25.25
C PRO A 735 -14.73 -32.94 26.11
N MET A 736 -14.08 -33.50 27.12
CA MET A 736 -13.15 -32.79 28.00
C MET A 736 -12.02 -32.11 27.21
N ALA A 737 -11.60 -32.70 26.10
CA ALA A 737 -10.55 -32.17 25.24
C ALA A 737 -10.84 -30.77 24.67
N LEU A 738 -12.11 -30.37 24.55
CA LEU A 738 -12.48 -29.01 24.09
C LEU A 738 -12.00 -27.93 25.06
N SER A 739 -11.79 -28.23 26.34
CA SER A 739 -11.24 -27.25 27.30
C SER A 739 -9.80 -26.80 26.96
N SER A 740 -9.11 -27.49 26.04
CA SER A 740 -7.79 -27.11 25.55
C SER A 740 -7.81 -25.99 24.51
N LEU A 741 -9.00 -25.58 24.02
CA LEU A 741 -9.16 -24.50 23.04
C LEU A 741 -8.96 -23.13 23.72
N ASN A 742 -7.71 -22.67 23.78
CA ASN A 742 -7.32 -21.48 24.54
C ASN A 742 -7.77 -20.15 23.92
N PHE A 743 -8.08 -20.12 22.65
CA PHE A 743 -8.56 -18.92 21.95
C PHE A 743 -10.10 -18.82 21.89
N LEU A 744 -10.82 -19.85 22.36
CA LEU A 744 -12.27 -19.89 22.29
C LEU A 744 -12.88 -18.81 23.19
N ALA A 745 -13.36 -17.73 22.58
CA ALA A 745 -13.93 -16.57 23.28
C ALA A 745 -15.46 -16.60 23.37
N ALA A 746 -16.13 -17.39 22.50
CA ALA A 746 -17.58 -17.60 22.53
C ALA A 746 -17.90 -19.07 22.28
N LEU A 747 -18.81 -19.61 23.13
CA LEU A 747 -19.31 -20.98 23.03
C LEU A 747 -20.83 -20.95 23.19
N ASN A 748 -21.53 -21.64 22.30
CA ASN A 748 -22.98 -21.85 22.43
C ASN A 748 -23.29 -23.31 22.10
N LEU A 749 -23.68 -24.07 23.13
CA LEU A 749 -24.10 -25.48 23.08
C LEU A 749 -25.57 -25.63 23.51
N SER A 750 -26.29 -24.52 23.70
CA SER A 750 -27.65 -24.49 24.20
C SER A 750 -28.63 -25.24 23.31
N GLN A 751 -29.81 -25.61 23.84
CA GLN A 751 -30.89 -26.22 23.08
C GLN A 751 -30.45 -27.49 22.33
N ASN A 752 -29.89 -28.47 23.06
CA ASN A 752 -29.47 -29.79 22.58
C ASN A 752 -29.89 -30.87 23.57
N GLN A 753 -29.36 -32.08 23.41
CA GLN A 753 -29.64 -33.24 24.29
C GLN A 753 -28.35 -33.71 24.98
N PHE A 754 -27.41 -32.79 25.26
CA PHE A 754 -26.16 -33.14 25.98
C PHE A 754 -26.45 -33.64 27.40
N GLU A 755 -25.61 -34.54 27.85
CA GLU A 755 -25.69 -35.15 29.21
C GLU A 755 -24.33 -35.11 29.91
N GLY A 756 -24.34 -35.47 31.21
CA GLY A 756 -23.10 -35.55 32.02
C GLY A 756 -22.65 -34.20 32.54
N VAL A 757 -21.37 -34.11 32.88
CA VAL A 757 -20.76 -32.96 33.56
C VAL A 757 -20.17 -32.00 32.55
N ILE A 758 -20.44 -30.70 32.73
CA ILE A 758 -19.78 -29.67 31.94
C ILE A 758 -18.27 -29.69 32.20
N PRO A 759 -17.42 -29.84 31.16
CA PRO A 759 -15.96 -29.76 31.30
C PRO A 759 -15.49 -28.49 31.99
N ARG A 760 -14.43 -28.60 32.79
CA ARG A 760 -13.78 -27.46 33.43
C ARG A 760 -12.36 -27.30 32.94
N GLY A 761 -11.87 -26.08 32.93
CA GLY A 761 -10.51 -25.71 32.56
C GLY A 761 -10.46 -24.72 31.40
N GLY A 762 -9.37 -24.01 31.25
CA GLY A 762 -9.17 -23.01 30.19
C GLY A 762 -10.32 -22.01 30.06
N GLN A 763 -10.74 -21.76 28.87
CA GLN A 763 -11.83 -20.84 28.52
C GLN A 763 -13.21 -21.33 28.98
N PHE A 764 -13.42 -22.65 29.18
CA PHE A 764 -14.70 -23.19 29.66
C PHE A 764 -15.15 -22.62 30.99
N ASN A 765 -14.21 -22.15 31.81
CA ASN A 765 -14.51 -21.49 33.07
C ASN A 765 -15.11 -20.08 32.94
N THR A 766 -15.08 -19.50 31.75
CA THR A 766 -15.55 -18.13 31.46
C THR A 766 -16.96 -18.09 30.85
N PHE A 767 -17.46 -19.24 30.35
CA PHE A 767 -18.77 -19.31 29.73
C PHE A 767 -19.90 -19.34 30.75
N GLU A 768 -20.96 -18.62 30.47
CA GLU A 768 -22.11 -18.47 31.36
C GLU A 768 -23.19 -19.53 31.10
N ASN A 769 -24.23 -19.52 31.91
CA ASN A 769 -25.36 -20.44 31.86
C ASN A 769 -25.99 -20.54 30.46
N ASP A 770 -26.10 -19.43 29.77
CA ASP A 770 -26.76 -19.33 28.47
C ASP A 770 -26.06 -20.20 27.40
N SER A 771 -24.76 -20.38 27.51
CA SER A 771 -23.97 -21.28 26.62
C SER A 771 -24.41 -22.74 26.66
N TYR A 772 -25.09 -23.18 27.72
CA TYR A 772 -25.46 -24.56 28.00
C TYR A 772 -26.96 -24.78 28.21
N ALA A 773 -27.75 -23.70 28.24
CA ALA A 773 -29.17 -23.74 28.54
C ALA A 773 -29.94 -24.68 27.60
N GLY A 774 -31.04 -25.29 28.08
CA GLY A 774 -31.86 -26.17 27.22
C GLY A 774 -31.30 -27.57 27.00
N ASN A 775 -30.32 -28.03 27.83
CA ASN A 775 -29.81 -29.39 27.84
C ASN A 775 -30.27 -30.09 29.13
N PRO A 776 -31.40 -30.83 29.12
CA PRO A 776 -32.04 -31.34 30.34
C PRO A 776 -31.17 -32.29 31.17
N MET A 777 -30.28 -33.04 30.56
CA MET A 777 -29.43 -34.05 31.22
C MET A 777 -28.04 -33.53 31.62
N LEU A 778 -27.68 -32.28 31.22
CA LEU A 778 -26.40 -31.66 31.53
C LEU A 778 -26.41 -31.15 33.00
N CYS A 779 -25.29 -31.23 33.68
CA CYS A 779 -25.13 -30.80 35.07
C CYS A 779 -23.76 -30.15 35.35
N GLY A 780 -23.61 -29.46 36.44
CA GLY A 780 -22.38 -28.82 36.90
C GLY A 780 -22.34 -27.33 36.55
N ILE A 781 -21.35 -26.61 37.10
CA ILE A 781 -21.21 -25.16 36.89
C ILE A 781 -20.95 -24.87 35.41
N PRO A 782 -21.57 -23.82 34.81
CA PRO A 782 -22.35 -22.74 35.45
C PRO A 782 -23.83 -23.05 35.70
N LEU A 783 -24.35 -24.22 35.28
CA LEU A 783 -25.73 -24.57 35.48
C LEU A 783 -26.04 -24.73 36.97
N SER A 784 -27.28 -24.36 37.40
CA SER A 784 -27.74 -24.51 38.77
C SER A 784 -28.00 -25.97 39.19
N LYS A 785 -27.97 -26.91 38.21
CA LYS A 785 -28.26 -28.31 38.42
C LYS A 785 -27.01 -29.06 38.89
N PRO A 786 -26.97 -29.52 40.15
CA PRO A 786 -25.87 -30.35 40.62
C PRO A 786 -25.86 -31.71 39.93
N CYS A 787 -24.66 -32.27 39.70
CA CYS A 787 -24.55 -33.65 39.23
C CYS A 787 -24.84 -34.59 40.42
N SER A 788 -25.76 -35.58 40.24
CA SER A 788 -26.08 -36.54 41.29
C SER A 788 -24.84 -37.37 41.67
N GLU A 789 -24.50 -37.37 42.94
CA GLU A 789 -23.44 -38.21 43.48
C GLU A 789 -23.89 -39.69 43.45
N ASP A 790 -23.51 -40.42 42.38
CA ASP A 790 -23.47 -41.89 42.41
C ASP A 790 -22.29 -42.44 41.63
N LYS A 791 -21.10 -42.10 42.07
CA LYS A 791 -19.90 -42.93 42.09
C LYS A 791 -18.89 -42.41 43.10
N LYS A 792 -18.83 -43.05 44.24
CA LYS A 792 -17.79 -42.83 45.28
C LYS A 792 -16.41 -42.94 44.62
N TRP A 793 -15.74 -41.83 44.51
CA TRP A 793 -14.30 -41.80 44.43
C TRP A 793 -13.79 -41.80 45.87
N SER A 794 -13.05 -42.84 46.25
CA SER A 794 -12.34 -42.91 47.50
C SER A 794 -11.34 -41.76 47.58
N PRO A 795 -11.25 -41.03 48.70
CA PRO A 795 -10.27 -39.95 48.80
C PRO A 795 -8.87 -40.55 48.91
N ILE A 796 -8.04 -40.28 47.94
CA ILE A 796 -6.58 -40.39 48.08
C ILE A 796 -6.17 -39.31 49.08
N SER A 797 -5.50 -39.77 50.13
CA SER A 797 -4.99 -38.98 51.26
C SER A 797 -4.38 -37.65 50.85
N THR A 798 -4.88 -36.61 51.52
CA THR A 798 -4.35 -35.25 51.51
C THR A 798 -2.88 -35.26 51.92
N VAL A 799 -2.02 -34.88 50.98
CA VAL A 799 -0.73 -34.25 51.28
C VAL A 799 -1.03 -32.77 51.37
N ASP A 800 -0.85 -32.18 52.50
CA ASP A 800 -0.93 -30.75 52.72
C ASP A 800 0.08 -30.02 51.83
N HIS A 801 -0.40 -29.47 50.76
CA HIS A 801 0.28 -28.37 50.08
C HIS A 801 -0.41 -27.08 50.50
N GLU A 802 0.31 -26.26 51.27
CA GLU A 802 -0.05 -24.89 51.59
C GLU A 802 -0.48 -24.16 50.28
N GLU A 803 -1.74 -23.73 50.31
CA GLU A 803 -2.24 -22.80 49.26
C GLU A 803 -1.48 -21.47 49.38
N SER A 804 -0.46 -21.31 48.53
CA SER A 804 0.08 -19.99 48.22
C SER A 804 -0.78 -19.29 47.17
N GLY A 805 -2.06 -19.16 47.43
CA GLY A 805 -2.99 -18.31 46.70
C GLY A 805 -3.06 -16.95 47.39
N PHE A 806 -2.92 -15.89 46.68
CA PHE A 806 -3.18 -14.53 47.15
C PHE A 806 -4.60 -14.46 47.71
N GLY A 807 -4.74 -14.39 49.05
CA GLY A 807 -6.04 -14.31 49.69
C GLY A 807 -6.81 -13.06 49.21
N TRP A 808 -8.17 -13.16 49.13
CA TRP A 808 -9.04 -12.08 48.70
C TRP A 808 -8.74 -10.73 49.39
N LYS A 809 -8.23 -10.71 50.60
CA LYS A 809 -7.78 -9.52 51.36
C LYS A 809 -6.60 -8.84 50.68
N THR A 810 -5.65 -9.59 50.16
CA THR A 810 -4.48 -9.06 49.42
C THR A 810 -4.89 -8.47 48.07
N VAL A 811 -5.86 -9.12 47.40
CA VAL A 811 -6.42 -8.63 46.12
C VAL A 811 -7.20 -7.33 46.34
N THR A 812 -8.04 -7.25 47.40
CA THR A 812 -8.81 -6.02 47.70
C THR A 812 -7.93 -4.87 48.15
N VAL A 813 -6.87 -5.11 48.92
CA VAL A 813 -5.87 -4.09 49.29
C VAL A 813 -5.10 -3.64 48.04
N GLY A 814 -4.69 -4.56 47.15
CA GLY A 814 -4.03 -4.23 45.90
C GLY A 814 -4.91 -3.39 44.96
N TYR A 815 -6.22 -3.74 44.87
CA TYR A 815 -7.18 -2.98 44.08
C TYR A 815 -7.43 -1.58 44.63
N ALA A 816 -7.56 -1.43 45.96
CA ALA A 816 -7.72 -0.14 46.63
C ALA A 816 -6.48 0.75 46.47
N CYS A 817 -5.29 0.20 46.63
CA CYS A 817 -4.03 0.92 46.42
C CYS A 817 -3.84 1.31 44.94
N GLY A 818 -4.15 0.40 43.99
CA GLY A 818 -4.05 0.65 42.56
C GLY A 818 -5.03 1.74 42.10
N MET A 819 -6.26 1.74 42.64
CA MET A 819 -7.26 2.77 42.37
C MET A 819 -6.83 4.14 42.89
N LEU A 820 -6.29 4.19 44.15
CA LEU A 820 -5.78 5.43 44.73
C LEU A 820 -4.57 5.97 43.93
N PHE A 821 -3.63 5.12 43.59
CA PHE A 821 -2.49 5.49 42.73
C PHE A 821 -2.95 5.93 41.34
N GLY A 822 -3.91 5.23 40.74
CA GLY A 822 -4.48 5.59 39.41
C GLY A 822 -5.18 6.94 39.43
N VAL A 823 -5.95 7.25 40.49
CA VAL A 823 -6.61 8.55 40.65
C VAL A 823 -5.59 9.67 40.86
N ILE A 824 -4.59 9.48 41.70
CA ILE A 824 -3.53 10.46 41.93
C ILE A 824 -2.72 10.70 40.68
N LEU A 825 -2.33 9.64 39.95
CA LEU A 825 -1.59 9.73 38.72
C LEU A 825 -2.43 10.37 37.59
N GLY A 826 -3.72 10.02 37.50
CA GLY A 826 -4.68 10.62 36.60
C GLY A 826 -4.89 12.11 36.85
N CYS A 827 -5.05 12.50 38.11
CA CYS A 827 -5.13 13.91 38.49
C CYS A 827 -3.83 14.65 38.15
N HIS A 828 -2.68 14.06 38.47
CA HIS A 828 -1.38 14.65 38.15
C HIS A 828 -1.19 14.84 36.64
N LEU A 829 -1.54 13.86 35.80
CA LEU A 829 -1.54 13.94 34.35
C LEU A 829 -2.50 15.01 33.83
N PHE A 830 -3.72 15.05 34.38
CA PHE A 830 -4.74 16.01 33.99
C PHE A 830 -4.30 17.48 34.25
N PHE A 831 -3.66 17.73 35.38
CA PHE A 831 -3.23 19.07 35.77
C PHE A 831 -1.85 19.48 35.24
N THR A 832 -0.93 18.54 35.01
CA THR A 832 0.46 18.85 34.63
C THR A 832 0.83 18.44 33.20
N GLY A 833 0.14 17.49 32.62
CA GLY A 833 0.46 16.91 31.30
C GLY A 833 1.83 16.23 31.24
N LYS A 834 2.41 15.84 32.38
CA LYS A 834 3.74 15.19 32.47
C LYS A 834 3.63 13.91 33.32
N PRO A 835 4.37 12.82 32.96
CA PRO A 835 5.29 12.72 31.82
C PRO A 835 4.55 12.55 30.47
N GLN A 836 5.05 13.17 29.43
CA GLN A 836 4.40 13.23 28.12
C GLN A 836 4.11 11.87 27.51
N TRP A 837 5.01 10.87 27.66
CA TRP A 837 4.81 9.54 27.12
C TRP A 837 3.57 8.83 27.70
N LEU A 838 3.24 9.07 28.97
CA LEU A 838 2.08 8.47 29.61
C LEU A 838 0.79 9.19 29.19
N ALA A 839 0.84 10.51 28.99
CA ALA A 839 -0.27 11.29 28.42
C ALA A 839 -0.62 10.81 27.01
N THR A 840 0.38 10.58 26.16
CA THR A 840 0.21 10.07 24.79
C THR A 840 -0.37 8.65 24.78
N LEU A 841 0.03 7.80 25.74
CA LEU A 841 -0.49 6.44 25.86
C LEU A 841 -1.97 6.44 26.32
N VAL A 842 -2.34 7.32 27.23
CA VAL A 842 -3.73 7.48 27.68
C VAL A 842 -4.61 8.06 26.56
N GLU A 843 -4.11 9.03 25.80
CA GLU A 843 -4.81 9.56 24.62
C GLU A 843 -5.01 8.52 23.53
N ALA A 844 -4.02 7.65 23.29
CA ALA A 844 -4.10 6.58 22.31
C ALA A 844 -5.07 5.45 22.73
N VAL A 845 -5.09 5.09 24.02
CA VAL A 845 -5.93 3.98 24.54
C VAL A 845 -7.40 4.40 24.70
N LEU A 846 -7.65 5.66 25.11
CA LEU A 846 -9.00 6.13 25.39
C LEU A 846 -9.64 6.94 24.25
N ASN A 847 -8.90 7.19 23.19
CA ASN A 847 -9.32 8.04 22.06
C ASN A 847 -9.86 9.42 22.48
N VAL A 848 -9.31 10.00 23.56
CA VAL A 848 -9.73 11.27 24.17
C VAL A 848 -8.52 12.21 24.26
N ARG A 849 -8.60 13.39 23.67
CA ARG A 849 -7.55 14.42 23.84
C ARG A 849 -7.64 15.11 25.21
N LEU A 850 -6.55 15.10 25.98
CA LEU A 850 -6.45 15.87 27.22
C LEU A 850 -6.33 17.37 26.90
N ILE A 851 -7.35 18.15 27.28
CA ILE A 851 -7.36 19.60 27.08
C ILE A 851 -6.43 20.22 28.13
N LYS A 852 -5.32 20.81 27.69
CA LYS A 852 -4.44 21.64 28.55
C LYS A 852 -5.20 22.91 28.96
N THR A 853 -5.68 22.97 30.19
CA THR A 853 -6.11 24.24 30.80
C THR A 853 -4.86 25.10 31.05
N LYS A 854 -4.74 26.21 30.29
CA LYS A 854 -3.78 27.28 30.65
C LYS A 854 -4.15 27.82 32.04
N GLY A 855 -3.20 27.76 32.94
CA GLY A 855 -3.36 28.29 34.31
C GLY A 855 -3.85 29.75 34.30
N ILE A 856 -4.94 29.96 34.98
CA ILE A 856 -5.41 31.30 35.34
C ILE A 856 -4.50 31.77 36.48
N ASN A 857 -3.64 32.71 36.21
CA ASN A 857 -2.95 33.48 37.24
C ASN A 857 -3.99 34.32 38.01
N LEU A 858 -4.39 33.85 39.18
CA LEU A 858 -5.05 34.69 40.16
C LEU A 858 -3.99 35.67 40.78
N VAL A 859 -3.91 36.88 40.26
CA VAL A 859 -3.27 37.99 40.95
C VAL A 859 -4.25 38.46 42.01
N ASN A 860 -3.83 38.33 43.28
CA ASN A 860 -4.50 38.93 44.41
C ASN A 860 -4.60 40.43 44.24
N ARG A 861 -5.77 40.91 44.38
CA ARG A 861 -6.14 42.01 45.26
C ARG A 861 -7.53 41.82 45.79
#